data_3ad0452c2672cd16667f0ea2e913378e
#
_entry.id   3ad0452c2672cd16667f0ea2e913378e
#
_cell.length_a   1.000
_cell.length_b   1.000
_cell.length_c   1.000
_cell.angle_alpha   90.00
_cell.angle_beta   90.00
_cell.angle_gamma   90.00
#
_symmetry.space_group_name_H-M   'P 1'
#
loop_
_entity.id
_entity.type
_entity.pdbx_description
1 polymer ?
#
loop_
_entity_poly.entity_id
_entity_poly.type
_entity_poly.pdbx_seq_one_letter_code
_entity_poly.pdbx_strand_id
1 'polypeptide(L)'
;MKKQDDIITLAKKRFKRSADAESKNRKRFVESLRFIDLGEQWDSEVKKEREADGRPCMVINKTQASIRQITNDARRVRPSISAKPVDSKQDPKLTEILNGLIRDIENSSNAQSAYSNGIEFAAKGGWGYWRVLIEYSRHDVFEKELKIERITNPCSVYDDPDARDVVRKDRRYLFITDNIPRDEFKKMYPDIQIAGWDVGEGEDGEDWIGEETVRIAEYYYIEKAKKTMALIATPMPDETIQTDTIELTDDIPVVEYNGEQIIETEQGKAVIQKIREVEVDEVWWCKIGGNDFIEKPVKQSGRYIPVVYCAGDETWVEGEPVIKSAAFHVLDAARMYNWARSNSVETLALAPKQPYIGTPNMFKGFEKDWDEANRKPKMRLLANFDQGQLPQRQQFSIRDSGALAEAMQAADDIKSTMGLYDASLGASGNETSGKAILARQKEGDNATYHFHDNQANAIKFTGEILLDLIPVVYDTERVIRITNEDNSIVWADINKTVLDPSSPTGVKKLNDLSTARYDVVLDTGQNYLTKRLETVDMMSQFLSTAPAATPVLLPRIAKAMDWPDSGQISNELQQIFSPQEPSPADKLEIAGKEIELEKKKIELADEEIEFEKNKVELQKSQVKDVDLITEVAQKAVINILNKLGMLPTRELSD
;
A
#
# COMPACT_ATOMS: atom_id res chain seq x y z
N MET A 1 -6.36 -9.89 -37.62
CA MET A 1 -5.32 -10.71 -36.93
C MET A 1 -3.99 -10.51 -37.62
N LYS A 2 -2.96 -10.01 -36.94
CA LYS A 2 -1.58 -10.02 -37.43
C LYS A 2 -1.17 -11.47 -37.66
N LYS A 3 -0.37 -11.73 -38.70
CA LYS A 3 0.21 -13.05 -38.89
C LYS A 3 1.05 -13.41 -37.67
N GLN A 4 1.12 -14.67 -37.28
CA GLN A 4 1.89 -15.14 -36.11
C GLN A 4 3.35 -14.68 -36.15
N ASP A 5 3.96 -14.70 -37.32
CA ASP A 5 5.34 -14.25 -37.55
C ASP A 5 5.52 -12.75 -37.25
N ASP A 6 4.50 -11.92 -37.50
CA ASP A 6 4.55 -10.48 -37.23
C ASP A 6 4.57 -10.20 -35.71
N ILE A 7 3.82 -11.01 -34.90
CA ILE A 7 3.78 -10.86 -33.45
C ILE A 7 5.13 -11.24 -32.83
N ILE A 8 5.74 -12.37 -33.23
CA ILE A 8 7.06 -12.79 -32.75
C ILE A 8 8.14 -11.78 -33.14
N THR A 9 8.10 -11.29 -34.37
CA THR A 9 9.06 -10.27 -34.84
C THR A 9 8.94 -8.98 -34.05
N LEU A 10 7.72 -8.55 -33.74
CA LEU A 10 7.46 -7.39 -32.89
C LEU A 10 7.91 -7.63 -31.45
N ALA A 11 7.65 -8.83 -30.91
CA ALA A 11 8.08 -9.22 -29.58
C ALA A 11 9.61 -9.16 -29.43
N LYS A 12 10.35 -9.71 -30.40
CA LYS A 12 11.82 -9.62 -30.41
C LYS A 12 12.32 -8.18 -30.39
N LYS A 13 11.76 -7.33 -31.24
CA LYS A 13 12.11 -5.91 -31.29
C LYS A 13 11.83 -5.20 -29.97
N ARG A 14 10.70 -5.48 -29.35
CA ARG A 14 10.29 -4.91 -28.06
C ARG A 14 11.17 -5.40 -26.93
N PHE A 15 11.48 -6.71 -26.89
CA PHE A 15 12.35 -7.29 -25.88
C PHE A 15 13.75 -6.66 -25.94
N LYS A 16 14.36 -6.59 -27.13
CA LYS A 16 15.67 -5.93 -27.30
C LYS A 16 15.63 -4.49 -26.81
N ARG A 17 14.59 -3.75 -27.16
CA ARG A 17 14.43 -2.34 -26.73
C ARG A 17 14.36 -2.21 -25.20
N SER A 18 13.62 -3.11 -24.54
CA SER A 18 13.54 -3.11 -23.07
C SER A 18 14.88 -3.47 -22.44
N ALA A 19 15.53 -4.52 -22.94
CA ALA A 19 16.84 -4.97 -22.45
C ALA A 19 17.90 -3.87 -22.57
N ASP A 20 17.97 -3.20 -23.72
CA ASP A 20 18.93 -2.12 -23.97
C ASP A 20 18.66 -0.92 -23.03
N ALA A 21 17.40 -0.51 -22.91
CA ALA A 21 17.01 0.64 -22.08
C ALA A 21 17.24 0.40 -20.57
N GLU A 22 17.03 -0.82 -20.12
CA GLU A 22 17.15 -1.16 -18.69
C GLU A 22 18.58 -1.61 -18.31
N SER A 23 19.48 -1.86 -19.25
CA SER A 23 20.81 -2.44 -19.00
C SER A 23 21.56 -1.76 -17.86
N LYS A 24 21.67 -0.43 -17.88
CA LYS A 24 22.35 0.35 -16.84
C LYS A 24 21.68 0.20 -15.46
N ASN A 25 20.34 0.22 -15.42
CA ASN A 25 19.59 0.08 -14.17
C ASN A 25 19.72 -1.35 -13.63
N ARG A 26 19.68 -2.37 -14.49
CA ARG A 26 19.87 -3.78 -14.11
C ARG A 26 21.26 -4.03 -13.50
N LYS A 27 22.32 -3.44 -14.08
CA LYS A 27 23.66 -3.49 -13.49
C LYS A 27 23.68 -2.93 -12.07
N ARG A 28 23.08 -1.74 -11.87
CA ARG A 28 22.97 -1.12 -10.55
C ARG A 28 22.14 -1.98 -9.57
N PHE A 29 21.06 -2.57 -10.07
CA PHE A 29 20.21 -3.44 -9.26
C PHE A 29 20.98 -4.64 -8.72
N VAL A 30 21.68 -5.36 -9.60
CA VAL A 30 22.47 -6.54 -9.22
C VAL A 30 23.63 -6.15 -8.30
N GLU A 31 24.33 -5.04 -8.61
CA GLU A 31 25.41 -4.51 -7.76
C GLU A 31 24.88 -4.20 -6.35
N SER A 32 23.74 -3.51 -6.24
CA SER A 32 23.13 -3.19 -4.95
C SER A 32 22.77 -4.45 -4.16
N LEU A 33 22.17 -5.46 -4.79
CA LEU A 33 21.84 -6.73 -4.12
C LEU A 33 23.09 -7.48 -3.63
N ARG A 34 24.13 -7.58 -4.48
CA ARG A 34 25.40 -8.20 -4.10
C ARG A 34 26.05 -7.48 -2.92
N PHE A 35 26.04 -6.15 -2.98
CA PHE A 35 26.57 -5.31 -1.90
C PHE A 35 25.83 -5.52 -0.57
N ILE A 36 24.49 -5.56 -0.60
CA ILE A 36 23.65 -5.62 0.60
C ILE A 36 23.55 -7.05 1.13
N ASP A 37 23.18 -8.01 0.29
CA ASP A 37 22.82 -9.37 0.73
C ASP A 37 24.03 -10.31 0.75
N LEU A 38 24.96 -10.21 -0.21
CA LEU A 38 26.14 -11.06 -0.27
C LEU A 38 27.35 -10.44 0.45
N GLY A 39 27.28 -9.15 0.81
CA GLY A 39 28.38 -8.46 1.46
C GLY A 39 29.57 -8.22 0.52
N GLU A 40 29.35 -8.17 -0.79
CA GLU A 40 30.37 -7.83 -1.78
C GLU A 40 30.66 -6.32 -1.76
N GLN A 41 31.22 -5.83 -0.64
CA GLN A 41 31.42 -4.40 -0.39
C GLN A 41 32.82 -3.90 -0.74
N TRP A 42 33.69 -4.78 -1.24
CA TRP A 42 35.01 -4.46 -1.76
C TRP A 42 34.98 -4.51 -3.26
N ASP A 43 35.74 -3.62 -3.89
CA ASP A 43 36.10 -3.78 -5.29
C ASP A 43 36.86 -5.10 -5.49
N SER A 44 36.52 -5.84 -6.55
CA SER A 44 37.04 -7.19 -6.75
C SER A 44 38.54 -7.24 -6.98
N GLU A 45 39.08 -6.22 -7.65
CA GLU A 45 40.54 -6.14 -7.95
C GLU A 45 41.31 -5.74 -6.70
N VAL A 46 40.84 -4.71 -5.98
CA VAL A 46 41.41 -4.25 -4.71
C VAL A 46 41.40 -5.37 -3.66
N LYS A 47 40.30 -6.14 -3.59
CA LYS A 47 40.18 -7.27 -2.67
C LYS A 47 41.24 -8.35 -2.99
N LYS A 48 41.36 -8.75 -4.26
CA LYS A 48 42.30 -9.76 -4.69
C LYS A 48 43.74 -9.33 -4.38
N GLU A 49 44.10 -8.08 -4.66
CA GLU A 49 45.43 -7.53 -4.37
C GLU A 49 45.74 -7.55 -2.87
N ARG A 50 44.81 -7.08 -2.03
CA ARG A 50 45.00 -7.08 -0.57
C ARG A 50 45.07 -8.50 0.00
N GLU A 51 44.24 -9.43 -0.49
CA GLU A 51 44.27 -10.83 -0.05
C GLU A 51 45.60 -11.53 -0.46
N ALA A 52 46.12 -11.21 -1.65
CA ALA A 52 47.45 -11.70 -2.09
C ALA A 52 48.59 -11.22 -1.17
N ASP A 53 48.48 -10.00 -0.65
CA ASP A 53 49.39 -9.43 0.34
C ASP A 53 49.16 -9.95 1.78
N GLY A 54 48.15 -10.79 2.00
CA GLY A 54 47.78 -11.25 3.33
C GLY A 54 47.12 -10.18 4.20
N ARG A 55 46.59 -9.10 3.60
CA ARG A 55 45.96 -7.97 4.28
C ARG A 55 44.47 -8.24 4.51
N PRO A 56 43.89 -7.87 5.67
CA PRO A 56 42.49 -8.14 5.96
C PRO A 56 41.55 -7.31 5.07
N CYS A 57 40.47 -7.94 4.59
CA CYS A 57 39.35 -7.31 3.90
C CYS A 57 38.07 -7.57 4.71
N MET A 58 37.85 -6.78 5.77
CA MET A 58 36.68 -6.93 6.64
C MET A 58 35.45 -6.35 5.97
N VAL A 59 34.31 -7.00 6.17
CA VAL A 59 32.99 -6.50 5.77
C VAL A 59 32.09 -6.38 7.00
N ILE A 60 31.72 -5.17 7.32
CA ILE A 60 30.75 -4.84 8.38
C ILE A 60 29.56 -4.16 7.72
N ASN A 61 28.55 -4.94 7.43
CA ASN A 61 27.38 -4.48 6.66
C ASN A 61 26.42 -3.64 7.52
N LYS A 62 26.64 -2.33 7.58
CA LYS A 62 25.78 -1.37 8.28
C LYS A 62 24.52 -1.02 7.49
N THR A 63 24.57 -1.09 6.16
CA THR A 63 23.46 -0.72 5.28
C THR A 63 22.27 -1.66 5.41
N GLN A 64 22.52 -2.94 5.69
CA GLN A 64 21.45 -3.94 5.84
C GLN A 64 20.48 -3.62 6.98
N ALA A 65 20.97 -3.09 8.09
CA ALA A 65 20.11 -2.72 9.22
C ALA A 65 19.11 -1.62 8.84
N SER A 66 19.58 -0.60 8.11
CA SER A 66 18.77 0.51 7.63
C SER A 66 17.72 0.06 6.62
N ILE A 67 18.08 -0.81 5.68
CA ILE A 67 17.13 -1.36 4.71
C ILE A 67 16.08 -2.24 5.39
N ARG A 68 16.49 -3.04 6.38
CA ARG A 68 15.55 -3.84 7.18
C ARG A 68 14.56 -2.96 7.94
N GLN A 69 14.94 -1.77 8.35
CA GLN A 69 14.01 -0.84 8.97
C GLN A 69 12.93 -0.42 7.97
N ILE A 70 13.29 0.05 6.76
CA ILE A 70 12.33 0.42 5.71
C ILE A 70 11.36 -0.74 5.42
N THR A 71 11.90 -1.93 5.21
CA THR A 71 11.08 -3.10 4.85
C THR A 71 10.21 -3.60 6.02
N ASN A 72 10.68 -3.49 7.25
CA ASN A 72 9.90 -3.86 8.43
C ASN A 72 8.79 -2.85 8.72
N ASP A 73 9.05 -1.57 8.52
CA ASP A 73 8.03 -0.54 8.67
C ASP A 73 6.93 -0.73 7.61
N ALA A 74 7.28 -1.04 6.36
CA ALA A 74 6.32 -1.43 5.33
C ALA A 74 5.47 -2.65 5.73
N ARG A 75 6.10 -3.68 6.33
CA ARG A 75 5.39 -4.87 6.83
C ARG A 75 4.44 -4.57 8.00
N ARG A 76 4.72 -3.53 8.79
CA ARG A 76 3.85 -3.10 9.91
C ARG A 76 2.62 -2.36 9.42
N VAL A 77 2.71 -1.55 8.36
CA VAL A 77 1.61 -0.69 7.88
C VAL A 77 0.58 -1.52 7.16
N ARG A 78 0.65 -2.59 6.59
CA ARG A 78 -0.33 -3.45 5.92
C ARG A 78 -1.52 -2.67 5.35
N PRO A 79 -1.32 -1.84 4.33
CA PRO A 79 -2.44 -1.15 3.69
C PRO A 79 -3.41 -2.18 3.10
N SER A 80 -4.72 -1.94 3.25
CA SER A 80 -5.76 -2.77 2.66
C SER A 80 -6.47 -2.03 1.53
N ILE A 81 -6.88 -2.78 0.53
CA ILE A 81 -7.63 -2.25 -0.62
C ILE A 81 -9.08 -2.10 -0.20
N SER A 82 -9.67 -0.92 -0.45
CA SER A 82 -11.08 -0.64 -0.22
C SER A 82 -11.71 -0.02 -1.45
N ALA A 83 -12.79 -0.61 -1.93
CA ALA A 83 -13.60 -0.05 -3.00
C ALA A 83 -14.61 0.95 -2.41
N LYS A 84 -14.74 2.11 -3.06
CA LYS A 84 -15.78 3.11 -2.74
C LYS A 84 -16.66 3.36 -3.96
N PRO A 85 -17.97 3.51 -3.76
CA PRO A 85 -18.86 3.81 -4.86
C PRO A 85 -18.59 5.21 -5.43
N VAL A 86 -18.62 5.33 -6.75
CA VAL A 86 -18.49 6.62 -7.45
C VAL A 86 -19.82 7.35 -7.45
N ASP A 87 -20.93 6.62 -7.54
CA ASP A 87 -22.28 7.18 -7.61
C ASP A 87 -23.04 7.00 -6.29
N SER A 88 -23.79 8.02 -5.89
CA SER A 88 -24.60 8.03 -4.65
C SER A 88 -25.80 7.06 -4.66
N LYS A 89 -26.14 6.48 -5.81
CA LYS A 89 -27.27 5.55 -6.00
C LYS A 89 -26.90 4.07 -5.78
N GLN A 90 -25.63 3.76 -5.51
CA GLN A 90 -25.18 2.38 -5.38
C GLN A 90 -25.55 1.78 -4.02
N ASP A 91 -25.85 0.48 -4.04
CA ASP A 91 -26.22 -0.28 -2.84
C ASP A 91 -25.01 -0.42 -1.89
N PRO A 92 -25.09 0.08 -0.65
CA PRO A 92 -24.03 -0.07 0.34
C PRO A 92 -23.66 -1.54 0.62
N LYS A 93 -24.63 -2.46 0.52
CA LYS A 93 -24.39 -3.90 0.73
C LYS A 93 -23.48 -4.48 -0.35
N LEU A 94 -23.65 -4.06 -1.60
CA LEU A 94 -22.79 -4.51 -2.69
C LEU A 94 -21.35 -4.04 -2.50
N THR A 95 -21.16 -2.83 -1.99
CA THR A 95 -19.84 -2.29 -1.63
C THR A 95 -19.19 -3.12 -0.51
N GLU A 96 -19.96 -3.51 0.49
CA GLU A 96 -19.48 -4.35 1.60
C GLU A 96 -19.07 -5.74 1.12
N ILE A 97 -19.89 -6.37 0.27
CA ILE A 97 -19.58 -7.66 -0.36
C ILE A 97 -18.31 -7.58 -1.18
N LEU A 98 -18.15 -6.54 -2.01
CA LEU A 98 -16.99 -6.34 -2.84
C LEU A 98 -15.70 -6.15 -2.02
N ASN A 99 -15.76 -5.32 -0.97
CA ASN A 99 -14.66 -5.15 -0.04
C ASN A 99 -14.30 -6.44 0.70
N GLY A 100 -15.31 -7.21 1.09
CA GLY A 100 -15.13 -8.52 1.71
C GLY A 100 -14.49 -9.53 0.76
N LEU A 101 -14.87 -9.51 -0.53
CA LEU A 101 -14.27 -10.35 -1.56
C LEU A 101 -12.81 -9.97 -1.83
N ILE A 102 -12.50 -8.68 -1.94
CA ILE A 102 -11.12 -8.22 -2.14
C ILE A 102 -10.23 -8.68 -0.97
N ARG A 103 -10.69 -8.52 0.27
CA ARG A 103 -9.96 -9.02 1.45
C ARG A 103 -9.78 -10.54 1.43
N ASP A 104 -10.78 -11.28 0.98
CA ASP A 104 -10.67 -12.73 0.85
C ASP A 104 -9.65 -13.14 -0.21
N ILE A 105 -9.60 -12.46 -1.36
CA ILE A 105 -8.56 -12.64 -2.39
C ILE A 105 -7.17 -12.33 -1.83
N GLU A 106 -7.00 -11.22 -1.10
CA GLU A 106 -5.72 -10.88 -0.47
C GLU A 106 -5.28 -11.93 0.56
N ASN A 107 -6.20 -12.41 1.39
CA ASN A 107 -5.90 -13.41 2.42
C ASN A 107 -5.60 -14.80 1.83
N SER A 108 -6.43 -15.27 0.89
CA SER A 108 -6.26 -16.59 0.25
C SER A 108 -4.99 -16.67 -0.58
N SER A 109 -4.60 -15.55 -1.22
CA SER A 109 -3.37 -15.42 -2.01
C SER A 109 -2.12 -15.19 -1.15
N ASN A 110 -2.24 -14.93 0.16
CA ASN A 110 -1.16 -14.40 0.98
C ASN A 110 -0.50 -13.15 0.35
N ALA A 111 -1.32 -12.22 -0.12
CA ALA A 111 -0.89 -11.03 -0.85
C ALA A 111 0.17 -10.21 -0.10
N GLN A 112 0.13 -10.21 1.23
CA GLN A 112 1.14 -9.53 2.07
C GLN A 112 2.56 -10.04 1.82
N SER A 113 2.72 -11.32 1.45
CA SER A 113 4.02 -11.87 1.05
C SER A 113 4.49 -11.27 -0.28
N ALA A 114 3.58 -11.10 -1.24
CA ALA A 114 3.88 -10.47 -2.54
C ALA A 114 4.24 -8.99 -2.37
N TYR A 115 3.46 -8.24 -1.60
CA TYR A 115 3.72 -6.82 -1.31
C TYR A 115 5.04 -6.62 -0.55
N SER A 116 5.31 -7.47 0.46
CA SER A 116 6.56 -7.42 1.22
C SER A 116 7.77 -7.76 0.36
N ASN A 117 7.65 -8.70 -0.57
CA ASN A 117 8.70 -9.05 -1.52
C ASN A 117 8.94 -7.88 -2.50
N GLY A 118 7.88 -7.26 -3.02
CA GLY A 118 7.98 -6.12 -3.91
C GLY A 118 8.73 -4.94 -3.30
N ILE A 119 8.34 -4.50 -2.09
CA ILE A 119 9.01 -3.39 -1.40
C ILE A 119 10.44 -3.75 -0.97
N GLU A 120 10.70 -5.02 -0.62
CA GLU A 120 12.04 -5.45 -0.27
C GLU A 120 13.00 -5.31 -1.45
N PHE A 121 12.61 -5.74 -2.65
CA PHE A 121 13.40 -5.54 -3.85
C PHE A 121 13.46 -4.07 -4.29
N ALA A 122 12.38 -3.30 -4.14
CA ALA A 122 12.39 -1.87 -4.41
C ALA A 122 13.39 -1.12 -3.52
N ALA A 123 13.45 -1.44 -2.23
CA ALA A 123 14.41 -0.84 -1.31
C ALA A 123 15.86 -1.29 -1.56
N LYS A 124 16.08 -2.58 -1.85
CA LYS A 124 17.42 -3.16 -2.07
C LYS A 124 18.00 -2.88 -3.44
N GLY A 125 17.17 -3.01 -4.49
CA GLY A 125 17.62 -2.97 -5.88
C GLY A 125 17.11 -1.75 -6.65
N GLY A 126 15.96 -1.21 -6.27
CA GLY A 126 15.32 -0.06 -6.89
C GLY A 126 13.93 -0.36 -7.45
N TRP A 127 13.57 -1.62 -7.69
CA TRP A 127 12.22 -1.99 -8.11
C TRP A 127 11.84 -3.41 -7.68
N GLY A 128 10.54 -3.64 -7.56
CA GLY A 128 9.96 -4.95 -7.33
C GLY A 128 8.70 -5.16 -8.13
N TYR A 129 8.25 -6.41 -8.25
CA TYR A 129 7.05 -6.75 -8.99
C TYR A 129 6.23 -7.81 -8.27
N TRP A 130 4.91 -7.79 -8.54
CA TRP A 130 3.99 -8.90 -8.31
C TRP A 130 2.96 -8.92 -9.42
N ARG A 131 2.14 -9.98 -9.49
CA ARG A 131 1.14 -10.13 -10.54
C ARG A 131 -0.19 -10.60 -9.99
N VAL A 132 -1.25 -10.33 -10.74
CA VAL A 132 -2.60 -10.87 -10.50
C VAL A 132 -2.87 -11.92 -11.56
N LEU A 133 -3.21 -13.13 -11.11
CA LEU A 133 -3.50 -14.25 -11.99
C LEU A 133 -4.97 -14.65 -11.88
N ILE A 134 -5.47 -15.24 -12.96
CA ILE A 134 -6.77 -15.91 -13.02
C ILE A 134 -6.47 -17.40 -13.05
N GLU A 135 -6.80 -18.12 -11.98
CA GLU A 135 -6.60 -19.56 -11.87
C GLU A 135 -7.92 -20.26 -11.62
N TYR A 136 -7.99 -21.57 -11.91
CA TYR A 136 -9.12 -22.38 -11.46
C TYR A 136 -9.04 -22.61 -9.96
N SER A 137 -10.16 -22.49 -9.26
CA SER A 137 -10.29 -22.69 -7.81
C SER A 137 -9.75 -24.07 -7.38
N ARG A 138 -10.05 -25.09 -8.17
CA ARG A 138 -9.51 -26.46 -8.07
C ARG A 138 -9.40 -27.08 -9.45
N HIS A 139 -8.61 -28.13 -9.57
CA HIS A 139 -8.41 -28.85 -10.83
C HIS A 139 -9.67 -29.52 -11.39
N ASP A 140 -10.67 -29.75 -10.56
CA ASP A 140 -11.93 -30.47 -10.85
C ASP A 140 -13.15 -29.54 -11.01
N VAL A 141 -12.95 -28.21 -10.95
CA VAL A 141 -14.02 -27.20 -11.00
C VAL A 141 -13.76 -26.23 -12.13
N PHE A 142 -14.82 -25.69 -12.73
CA PHE A 142 -14.74 -24.66 -13.76
C PHE A 142 -14.74 -23.23 -13.19
N GLU A 143 -14.91 -23.09 -11.89
CA GLU A 143 -14.88 -21.81 -11.21
C GLU A 143 -13.46 -21.24 -11.20
N LYS A 144 -13.34 -19.99 -11.61
CA LYS A 144 -12.09 -19.25 -11.60
C LYS A 144 -12.02 -18.33 -10.38
N GLU A 145 -10.81 -18.14 -9.88
CA GLU A 145 -10.50 -17.25 -8.78
C GLU A 145 -9.34 -16.32 -9.16
N LEU A 146 -9.31 -15.17 -8.52
CA LEU A 146 -8.20 -14.22 -8.63
C LEU A 146 -7.16 -14.55 -7.57
N LYS A 147 -5.89 -14.49 -7.96
CA LYS A 147 -4.77 -14.74 -7.08
C LYS A 147 -3.68 -13.69 -7.27
N ILE A 148 -3.16 -13.19 -6.15
CA ILE A 148 -2.03 -12.26 -6.14
C ILE A 148 -0.76 -13.08 -5.89
N GLU A 149 0.16 -13.08 -6.84
CA GLU A 149 1.38 -13.87 -6.78
C GLU A 149 2.62 -12.96 -6.82
N ARG A 150 3.63 -13.33 -6.02
CA ARG A 150 4.92 -12.63 -6.02
C ARG A 150 5.75 -13.01 -7.24
N ILE A 151 6.48 -12.07 -7.81
CA ILE A 151 7.55 -12.32 -8.75
C ILE A 151 8.86 -12.39 -7.96
N THR A 152 9.45 -13.59 -7.87
CA THR A 152 10.62 -13.86 -7.03
C THR A 152 11.90 -13.23 -7.55
N ASN A 153 12.01 -13.07 -8.86
CA ASN A 153 13.15 -12.42 -9.51
C ASN A 153 12.70 -11.20 -10.31
N PRO A 154 12.81 -9.98 -9.77
CA PRO A 154 12.44 -8.76 -10.51
C PRO A 154 13.22 -8.55 -11.81
N CYS A 155 14.42 -9.12 -11.91
CA CYS A 155 15.21 -9.08 -13.14
C CYS A 155 14.70 -10.01 -14.25
N SER A 156 13.72 -10.87 -13.98
CA SER A 156 13.04 -11.65 -15.01
C SER A 156 12.01 -10.84 -15.81
N VAL A 157 11.62 -9.67 -15.30
CA VAL A 157 10.63 -8.79 -15.94
C VAL A 157 11.35 -7.77 -16.83
N TYR A 158 10.87 -7.64 -18.06
CA TYR A 158 11.28 -6.61 -19.02
C TYR A 158 10.08 -5.76 -19.38
N ASP A 159 10.11 -4.51 -18.93
CA ASP A 159 8.98 -3.59 -19.03
C ASP A 159 9.08 -2.63 -20.24
N ASP A 160 7.99 -1.97 -20.60
CA ASP A 160 7.98 -0.95 -21.64
C ASP A 160 8.77 0.30 -21.19
N PRO A 161 9.90 0.65 -21.83
CA PRO A 161 10.68 1.82 -21.44
C PRO A 161 9.98 3.16 -21.70
N ASP A 162 8.88 3.17 -22.47
CA ASP A 162 8.08 4.37 -22.71
C ASP A 162 7.01 4.60 -21.62
N ALA A 163 6.80 3.67 -20.70
CA ALA A 163 5.88 3.82 -19.59
C ALA A 163 6.37 4.92 -18.64
N ARG A 164 5.50 5.86 -18.29
CA ARG A 164 5.81 7.04 -17.47
C ARG A 164 4.99 7.14 -16.19
N ASP A 165 3.92 6.39 -16.10
CA ASP A 165 3.13 6.32 -14.88
C ASP A 165 3.95 5.65 -13.76
N VAL A 166 3.81 6.13 -12.53
CA VAL A 166 4.59 5.67 -11.35
C VAL A 166 4.45 4.16 -11.14
N VAL A 167 3.27 3.59 -11.41
CA VAL A 167 3.00 2.16 -11.32
C VAL A 167 2.97 1.48 -12.70
N ARG A 168 3.37 2.23 -13.74
CA ARG A 168 3.45 1.78 -15.14
C ARG A 168 2.16 1.22 -15.69
N LYS A 169 1.02 1.82 -15.32
CA LYS A 169 -0.28 1.42 -15.85
C LYS A 169 -0.49 1.78 -17.32
N ASP A 170 0.32 2.69 -17.87
CA ASP A 170 0.36 3.14 -19.26
C ASP A 170 1.25 2.28 -20.16
N ARG A 171 1.85 1.20 -19.63
CA ARG A 171 2.69 0.27 -20.41
C ARG A 171 1.90 -0.40 -21.51
N ARG A 172 2.55 -0.60 -22.65
CA ARG A 172 1.94 -1.25 -23.83
C ARG A 172 2.35 -2.70 -23.99
N TYR A 173 3.40 -3.13 -23.30
CA TYR A 173 3.87 -4.51 -23.30
C TYR A 173 4.75 -4.81 -22.11
N LEU A 174 4.90 -6.09 -21.82
CA LEU A 174 5.75 -6.59 -20.74
C LEU A 174 6.14 -8.04 -21.03
N PHE A 175 7.36 -8.40 -20.66
CA PHE A 175 7.82 -9.78 -20.69
C PHE A 175 8.16 -10.25 -19.28
N ILE A 176 7.83 -11.51 -18.98
CA ILE A 176 8.31 -12.23 -17.80
C ILE A 176 9.08 -13.43 -18.33
N THR A 177 10.38 -13.46 -18.10
CA THR A 177 11.26 -14.53 -18.57
C THR A 177 11.52 -15.57 -17.50
N ASP A 178 11.65 -16.82 -17.92
CA ASP A 178 12.06 -17.91 -17.06
C ASP A 178 13.10 -18.78 -17.79
N ASN A 179 14.06 -19.33 -17.05
CA ASN A 179 15.11 -20.18 -17.57
C ASN A 179 14.82 -21.63 -17.15
N ILE A 180 14.51 -22.47 -18.12
CA ILE A 180 14.17 -23.88 -17.90
C ILE A 180 15.34 -24.75 -18.37
N PRO A 181 15.71 -25.84 -17.64
CA PRO A 181 16.69 -26.82 -18.11
C PRO A 181 16.28 -27.41 -19.46
N ARG A 182 17.24 -27.57 -20.38
CA ARG A 182 16.97 -28.07 -21.75
C ARG A 182 16.25 -29.41 -21.79
N ASP A 183 16.58 -30.29 -20.87
CA ASP A 183 15.97 -31.62 -20.81
C ASP A 183 14.51 -31.56 -20.34
N GLU A 184 14.22 -30.63 -19.44
CA GLU A 184 12.88 -30.35 -18.96
C GLU A 184 12.03 -29.67 -20.03
N PHE A 185 12.60 -28.69 -20.74
CA PHE A 185 11.96 -28.03 -21.86
C PHE A 185 11.53 -29.04 -22.94
N LYS A 186 12.44 -29.95 -23.35
CA LYS A 186 12.12 -30.98 -24.34
C LYS A 186 11.04 -31.98 -23.88
N LYS A 187 10.94 -32.25 -22.58
CA LYS A 187 9.88 -33.10 -22.01
C LYS A 187 8.55 -32.38 -22.01
N MET A 188 8.54 -31.10 -21.64
CA MET A 188 7.30 -30.32 -21.57
C MET A 188 6.79 -29.90 -22.95
N TYR A 189 7.72 -29.59 -23.89
CA TYR A 189 7.38 -29.03 -25.20
C TYR A 189 8.12 -29.79 -26.32
N PRO A 190 7.79 -31.05 -26.60
CA PRO A 190 8.52 -31.89 -27.55
C PRO A 190 8.43 -31.39 -29.00
N ASP A 191 7.38 -30.69 -29.35
CA ASP A 191 7.12 -30.19 -30.73
C ASP A 191 7.76 -28.82 -30.99
N ILE A 192 8.36 -28.18 -30.00
CA ILE A 192 8.93 -26.84 -30.14
C ILE A 192 10.44 -26.91 -30.32
N GLN A 193 10.93 -26.27 -31.38
CA GLN A 193 12.36 -26.18 -31.62
C GLN A 193 13.01 -25.16 -30.69
N ILE A 194 14.14 -25.58 -30.10
CA ILE A 194 14.96 -24.66 -29.30
C ILE A 194 15.64 -23.67 -30.27
N ALA A 195 15.23 -22.42 -30.21
CA ALA A 195 15.80 -21.34 -30.98
C ALA A 195 16.12 -20.13 -30.07
N GLY A 196 17.26 -19.51 -30.32
CA GLY A 196 17.66 -18.29 -29.59
C GLY A 196 17.15 -17.03 -30.26
N TRP A 197 17.06 -15.97 -29.47
CA TRP A 197 16.92 -14.61 -30.00
C TRP A 197 18.32 -13.99 -30.05
N ASP A 198 18.63 -13.38 -31.18
CA ASP A 198 19.83 -12.58 -31.31
C ASP A 198 19.59 -11.23 -30.64
N VAL A 199 20.06 -11.08 -29.41
CA VAL A 199 19.82 -9.88 -28.57
C VAL A 199 20.97 -8.88 -28.71
N GLY A 200 21.80 -9.00 -29.74
CA GLY A 200 22.89 -8.05 -30.06
C GLY A 200 24.11 -8.15 -29.11
N GLU A 201 25.23 -7.69 -29.61
CA GLU A 201 26.52 -7.67 -28.91
C GLU A 201 26.52 -6.68 -27.73
N GLY A 202 25.96 -7.05 -26.61
CA GLY A 202 26.15 -6.38 -25.33
C GLY A 202 26.70 -7.36 -24.32
N GLU A 203 27.68 -6.96 -23.51
CA GLU A 203 28.30 -7.80 -22.47
C GLU A 203 27.29 -8.41 -21.46
N ASP A 204 26.02 -8.02 -21.51
CA ASP A 204 24.90 -8.53 -20.71
C ASP A 204 23.81 -9.18 -21.56
N GLY A 205 24.07 -9.50 -22.81
CA GLY A 205 23.20 -10.34 -23.63
C GLY A 205 23.12 -11.73 -23.01
N GLU A 206 22.24 -11.87 -22.01
CA GLU A 206 21.89 -13.20 -21.54
C GLU A 206 21.32 -13.96 -22.74
N ASP A 207 22.08 -14.87 -23.28
CA ASP A 207 21.70 -15.69 -24.42
C ASP A 207 20.37 -16.40 -24.13
N TRP A 208 19.44 -16.35 -25.07
CA TRP A 208 18.18 -17.11 -24.97
C TRP A 208 18.43 -18.61 -24.89
N ILE A 209 19.61 -19.03 -25.28
CA ILE A 209 20.07 -20.41 -25.19
C ILE A 209 21.37 -20.41 -24.38
N GLY A 210 21.27 -20.72 -23.10
CA GLY A 210 22.40 -21.04 -22.24
C GLY A 210 22.96 -22.44 -22.58
N GLU A 211 24.13 -22.80 -22.00
CA GLU A 211 24.69 -24.15 -22.18
C GLU A 211 23.72 -25.24 -21.71
N GLU A 212 23.08 -25.07 -20.56
CA GLU A 212 22.17 -26.04 -19.93
C GLU A 212 20.71 -25.61 -19.90
N THR A 213 20.41 -24.34 -20.20
CA THR A 213 19.06 -23.76 -20.05
C THR A 213 18.54 -23.17 -21.35
N VAL A 214 17.21 -23.08 -21.43
CA VAL A 214 16.47 -22.39 -22.50
C VAL A 214 15.60 -21.35 -21.83
N ARG A 215 15.66 -20.11 -22.35
CA ARG A 215 14.79 -19.05 -21.90
C ARG A 215 13.46 -19.14 -22.60
N ILE A 216 12.38 -19.03 -21.81
CA ILE A 216 11.01 -18.82 -22.27
C ILE A 216 10.51 -17.48 -21.76
N ALA A 217 9.52 -16.93 -22.43
CA ALA A 217 8.92 -15.66 -22.00
C ALA A 217 7.40 -15.71 -22.09
N GLU A 218 6.76 -15.26 -21.02
CA GLU A 218 5.39 -14.79 -21.07
C GLU A 218 5.40 -13.38 -21.63
N TYR A 219 4.63 -13.13 -22.67
CA TYR A 219 4.56 -11.84 -23.35
C TYR A 219 3.15 -11.29 -23.28
N TYR A 220 2.99 -10.20 -22.56
CA TYR A 220 1.79 -9.39 -22.50
C TYR A 220 1.92 -8.21 -23.45
N TYR A 221 0.86 -7.91 -24.19
CA TYR A 221 0.85 -6.76 -25.07
C TYR A 221 -0.57 -6.21 -25.25
N ILE A 222 -0.65 -4.90 -25.53
CA ILE A 222 -1.90 -4.20 -25.77
C ILE A 222 -2.05 -3.97 -27.27
N GLU A 223 -3.21 -4.36 -27.80
CA GLU A 223 -3.67 -4.00 -29.15
C GLU A 223 -4.89 -3.08 -29.03
N LYS A 224 -4.93 -2.07 -29.91
CA LYS A 224 -6.09 -1.18 -30.01
C LYS A 224 -7.14 -1.83 -30.91
N ALA A 225 -8.31 -2.09 -30.34
CA ALA A 225 -9.48 -2.54 -31.07
C ALA A 225 -10.47 -1.39 -31.23
N LYS A 226 -11.05 -1.25 -32.40
CA LYS A 226 -12.15 -0.32 -32.64
C LYS A 226 -13.44 -1.00 -32.24
N LYS A 227 -14.17 -0.41 -31.31
CA LYS A 227 -15.47 -0.86 -30.87
C LYS A 227 -16.52 0.20 -31.15
N THR A 228 -17.67 -0.23 -31.60
CA THR A 228 -18.82 0.65 -31.83
C THR A 228 -19.69 0.61 -30.56
N MET A 229 -19.79 1.73 -29.89
CA MET A 229 -20.63 1.87 -28.70
C MET A 229 -21.90 2.61 -29.07
N ALA A 230 -23.04 2.10 -28.60
CA ALA A 230 -24.34 2.75 -28.78
C ALA A 230 -24.92 3.15 -27.42
N LEU A 231 -25.39 4.37 -27.35
CA LEU A 231 -26.24 4.82 -26.26
C LEU A 231 -27.68 4.41 -26.60
N ILE A 232 -28.25 3.53 -25.82
CA ILE A 232 -29.61 3.02 -26.00
C ILE A 232 -30.55 3.60 -24.98
N ALA A 233 -31.80 3.79 -25.36
CA ALA A 233 -32.91 4.19 -24.49
C ALA A 233 -33.94 3.07 -24.48
N THR A 234 -34.14 2.46 -23.31
CA THR A 234 -35.11 1.40 -23.09
C THR A 234 -36.30 1.99 -22.33
N PRO A 235 -37.51 2.00 -22.89
CA PRO A 235 -38.72 2.40 -22.17
C PRO A 235 -39.05 1.34 -21.11
N MET A 236 -39.24 1.79 -19.88
CA MET A 236 -39.58 0.94 -18.75
C MET A 236 -41.11 0.92 -18.54
N PRO A 237 -41.68 -0.10 -17.89
CA PRO A 237 -43.13 -0.22 -17.63
C PRO A 237 -43.73 0.91 -16.77
N ASP A 238 -42.89 1.63 -16.03
CA ASP A 238 -43.25 2.76 -15.18
C ASP A 238 -43.21 4.13 -15.89
N GLU A 239 -43.20 4.12 -17.25
CA GLU A 239 -43.08 5.31 -18.11
C GLU A 239 -41.72 6.04 -17.99
N THR A 240 -40.72 5.48 -17.26
CA THR A 240 -39.37 6.03 -17.23
C THR A 240 -38.57 5.52 -18.42
N ILE A 241 -37.54 6.29 -18.80
CA ILE A 241 -36.59 5.88 -19.85
C ILE A 241 -35.26 5.58 -19.19
N GLN A 242 -34.85 4.35 -19.27
CA GLN A 242 -33.51 3.96 -18.86
C GLN A 242 -32.55 4.13 -20.00
N THR A 243 -31.40 4.79 -19.78
CA THR A 243 -30.36 4.96 -20.80
C THR A 243 -29.14 4.15 -20.39
N ASP A 244 -28.72 3.24 -21.28
CA ASP A 244 -27.55 2.40 -21.08
C ASP A 244 -26.62 2.50 -22.29
N THR A 245 -25.35 2.15 -22.09
CA THR A 245 -24.34 2.11 -23.16
C THR A 245 -23.94 0.67 -23.41
N ILE A 246 -24.15 0.20 -24.65
CA ILE A 246 -23.80 -1.16 -25.06
C ILE A 246 -22.77 -1.16 -26.20
N GLU A 247 -22.03 -2.24 -26.33
CA GLU A 247 -21.18 -2.50 -27.48
C GLU A 247 -22.05 -3.10 -28.61
N LEU A 248 -22.05 -2.47 -29.75
CA LEU A 248 -22.68 -3.03 -30.97
C LEU A 248 -21.70 -3.99 -31.63
N THR A 249 -22.03 -5.28 -31.54
CA THR A 249 -21.32 -6.34 -32.27
C THR A 249 -22.12 -6.72 -33.52
N ASP A 250 -21.45 -7.32 -34.50
CA ASP A 250 -22.09 -7.80 -35.74
C ASP A 250 -23.23 -8.82 -35.50
N ASP A 251 -23.25 -9.43 -34.33
CA ASP A 251 -24.24 -10.41 -33.88
C ASP A 251 -25.55 -9.78 -33.37
N ILE A 252 -25.57 -8.47 -33.09
CA ILE A 252 -26.75 -7.77 -32.61
C ILE A 252 -27.52 -7.21 -33.79
N PRO A 253 -28.73 -7.74 -34.13
CA PRO A 253 -29.49 -7.24 -35.23
C PRO A 253 -30.04 -5.85 -34.94
N VAL A 254 -29.61 -4.86 -35.71
CA VAL A 254 -30.16 -3.52 -35.68
C VAL A 254 -31.28 -3.45 -36.70
N VAL A 255 -32.50 -3.18 -36.25
CA VAL A 255 -33.69 -3.06 -37.10
C VAL A 255 -34.07 -1.59 -37.19
N GLU A 256 -34.25 -1.08 -38.42
CA GLU A 256 -34.75 0.28 -38.64
C GLU A 256 -36.31 0.25 -38.66
N TYR A 257 -36.93 1.01 -37.76
CA TYR A 257 -38.38 1.15 -37.70
C TYR A 257 -38.77 2.61 -37.51
N ASN A 258 -39.56 3.15 -38.40
CA ASN A 258 -39.98 4.57 -38.45
C ASN A 258 -38.84 5.60 -38.46
N GLY A 259 -37.64 5.23 -38.98
CA GLY A 259 -36.46 6.10 -38.99
C GLY A 259 -35.64 6.06 -37.72
N GLU A 260 -35.99 5.21 -36.76
CA GLU A 260 -35.23 4.94 -35.55
C GLU A 260 -34.58 3.57 -35.63
N GLN A 261 -33.32 3.48 -35.19
CA GLN A 261 -32.60 2.21 -35.05
C GLN A 261 -32.94 1.54 -33.72
N ILE A 262 -33.54 0.36 -33.81
CA ILE A 262 -33.99 -0.42 -32.66
C ILE A 262 -33.18 -1.68 -32.55
N ILE A 263 -32.82 -2.04 -31.32
CA ILE A 263 -32.20 -3.32 -30.98
C ILE A 263 -33.05 -4.05 -29.95
N GLU A 264 -32.99 -5.37 -29.98
CA GLU A 264 -33.56 -6.20 -28.94
C GLU A 264 -32.50 -6.45 -27.86
N THR A 265 -32.82 -6.06 -26.61
CA THR A 265 -32.01 -6.31 -25.42
C THR A 265 -32.75 -7.27 -24.51
N GLU A 266 -32.08 -7.81 -23.51
CA GLU A 266 -32.72 -8.65 -22.47
C GLU A 266 -33.87 -7.93 -21.75
N GLN A 267 -33.84 -6.60 -21.73
CA GLN A 267 -34.84 -5.74 -21.07
C GLN A 267 -35.98 -5.30 -22.00
N GLY A 268 -35.92 -5.67 -23.30
CA GLY A 268 -36.93 -5.32 -24.30
C GLY A 268 -36.34 -4.57 -25.49
N LYS A 269 -37.21 -3.90 -26.24
CA LYS A 269 -36.79 -3.12 -27.42
C LYS A 269 -36.24 -1.76 -26.97
N ALA A 270 -34.99 -1.50 -27.33
CA ALA A 270 -34.29 -0.25 -27.03
C ALA A 270 -34.02 0.54 -28.29
N VAL A 271 -34.17 1.85 -28.22
CA VAL A 271 -33.88 2.78 -29.35
C VAL A 271 -32.46 3.29 -29.21
N ILE A 272 -31.68 3.25 -30.32
CA ILE A 272 -30.34 3.79 -30.35
C ILE A 272 -30.41 5.30 -30.51
N GLN A 273 -29.92 6.03 -29.49
CA GLN A 273 -29.89 7.49 -29.49
C GLN A 273 -28.62 8.05 -30.15
N LYS A 274 -27.48 7.43 -29.90
CA LYS A 274 -26.17 7.85 -30.42
C LYS A 274 -25.26 6.65 -30.63
N ILE A 275 -24.45 6.72 -31.67
CA ILE A 275 -23.39 5.75 -31.98
C ILE A 275 -22.05 6.47 -31.89
N ARG A 276 -21.06 5.83 -31.30
CA ARG A 276 -19.69 6.33 -31.17
C ARG A 276 -18.69 5.20 -31.40
N GLU A 277 -17.76 5.39 -32.33
CA GLU A 277 -16.58 4.53 -32.41
C GLU A 277 -15.59 4.91 -31.31
N VAL A 278 -15.10 3.93 -30.58
CA VAL A 278 -14.13 4.08 -29.50
C VAL A 278 -12.98 3.13 -29.74
N GLU A 279 -11.76 3.62 -29.62
CA GLU A 279 -10.59 2.75 -29.56
C GLU A 279 -10.46 2.25 -28.12
N VAL A 280 -10.51 0.93 -27.94
CA VAL A 280 -10.37 0.25 -26.64
C VAL A 280 -9.08 -0.54 -26.66
N ASP A 281 -8.33 -0.45 -25.57
CA ASP A 281 -7.13 -1.22 -25.38
C ASP A 281 -7.51 -2.65 -24.96
N GLU A 282 -7.02 -3.64 -25.71
CA GLU A 282 -7.21 -5.06 -25.44
C GLU A 282 -5.89 -5.69 -25.04
N VAL A 283 -5.88 -6.36 -23.89
CA VAL A 283 -4.69 -7.05 -23.38
C VAL A 283 -4.64 -8.44 -23.98
N TRP A 284 -3.51 -8.79 -24.56
CA TRP A 284 -3.20 -10.10 -25.11
C TRP A 284 -2.03 -10.72 -24.36
N TRP A 285 -2.05 -12.02 -24.22
CA TRP A 285 -0.99 -12.80 -23.60
C TRP A 285 -0.63 -13.99 -24.48
N CYS A 286 0.65 -14.30 -24.55
CA CYS A 286 1.16 -15.51 -25.17
C CYS A 286 2.44 -15.95 -24.47
N LYS A 287 2.81 -17.22 -24.64
CA LYS A 287 4.07 -17.75 -24.17
C LYS A 287 4.95 -18.12 -25.35
N ILE A 288 6.18 -17.62 -25.32
CA ILE A 288 7.12 -17.72 -26.45
C ILE A 288 8.35 -18.53 -26.01
N GLY A 289 8.75 -19.46 -26.85
CA GLY A 289 9.97 -20.25 -26.71
C GLY A 289 10.83 -20.11 -27.96
N GLY A 290 11.67 -19.08 -28.00
CA GLY A 290 12.46 -18.79 -29.20
C GLY A 290 11.64 -18.27 -30.37
N ASN A 291 11.62 -19.00 -31.50
CA ASN A 291 10.93 -18.56 -32.72
C ASN A 291 9.45 -18.98 -32.79
N ASP A 292 9.00 -19.80 -31.84
CA ASP A 292 7.66 -20.39 -31.85
C ASP A 292 6.85 -19.98 -30.62
N PHE A 293 5.52 -20.06 -30.76
CA PHE A 293 4.64 -19.94 -29.60
C PHE A 293 4.56 -21.27 -28.86
N ILE A 294 4.88 -21.24 -27.57
CA ILE A 294 4.55 -22.34 -26.63
C ILE A 294 3.06 -22.33 -26.40
N GLU A 295 2.49 -21.16 -26.13
CA GLU A 295 1.06 -20.93 -26.03
C GLU A 295 0.67 -19.78 -26.94
N LYS A 296 -0.35 -20.01 -27.77
CA LYS A 296 -0.81 -19.03 -28.77
C LYS A 296 -1.40 -17.81 -28.10
N PRO A 297 -1.41 -16.66 -28.78
CA PRO A 297 -2.00 -15.44 -28.26
C PRO A 297 -3.46 -15.63 -27.85
N VAL A 298 -3.75 -15.31 -26.59
CA VAL A 298 -5.08 -15.35 -25.99
C VAL A 298 -5.40 -13.97 -25.47
N LYS A 299 -6.61 -13.48 -25.76
CA LYS A 299 -7.11 -12.25 -25.20
C LYS A 299 -7.37 -12.43 -23.71
N GLN A 300 -6.77 -11.57 -22.91
CA GLN A 300 -6.99 -11.55 -21.48
C GLN A 300 -8.20 -10.69 -21.12
N SER A 301 -8.83 -11.02 -20.02
CA SER A 301 -9.86 -10.16 -19.42
C SER A 301 -9.20 -8.94 -18.78
N GLY A 302 -9.91 -7.81 -18.82
CA GLY A 302 -9.42 -6.58 -18.19
C GLY A 302 -8.68 -5.63 -19.15
N ARG A 303 -8.50 -4.40 -18.68
CA ARG A 303 -7.91 -3.29 -19.43
C ARG A 303 -6.42 -3.13 -19.20
N TYR A 304 -5.91 -3.67 -18.12
CA TYR A 304 -4.52 -3.50 -17.67
C TYR A 304 -3.74 -4.79 -17.80
N ILE A 305 -2.45 -4.70 -18.11
CA ILE A 305 -1.53 -5.82 -17.95
C ILE A 305 -1.45 -6.13 -16.45
N PRO A 306 -1.79 -7.38 -16.02
CA PRO A 306 -1.98 -7.70 -14.61
C PRO A 306 -0.66 -7.92 -13.84
N VAL A 307 0.33 -7.07 -14.10
CA VAL A 307 1.64 -7.07 -13.44
C VAL A 307 1.86 -5.70 -12.84
N VAL A 308 2.12 -5.66 -11.56
CA VAL A 308 2.25 -4.43 -10.78
C VAL A 308 3.71 -4.13 -10.52
N TYR A 309 4.11 -2.91 -10.82
CA TYR A 309 5.45 -2.37 -10.57
C TYR A 309 5.46 -1.60 -9.24
N CYS A 310 6.43 -1.90 -8.40
CA CYS A 310 6.70 -1.16 -7.17
C CYS A 310 8.04 -0.45 -7.33
N ALA A 311 8.00 0.87 -7.46
CA ALA A 311 9.19 1.70 -7.61
C ALA A 311 9.94 1.86 -6.28
N GLY A 312 11.26 1.93 -6.38
CA GLY A 312 12.12 2.47 -5.32
C GLY A 312 12.26 3.99 -5.44
N ASP A 313 13.47 4.48 -5.63
CA ASP A 313 13.74 5.88 -5.96
C ASP A 313 13.97 6.01 -7.47
N GLU A 314 12.99 6.56 -8.19
CA GLU A 314 13.03 6.74 -9.63
C GLU A 314 13.11 8.22 -9.99
N THR A 315 14.13 8.59 -10.78
CA THR A 315 14.32 9.95 -11.29
C THR A 315 14.58 9.90 -12.79
N TRP A 316 14.21 10.96 -13.48
CA TRP A 316 14.45 11.09 -14.92
C TRP A 316 15.61 12.07 -15.16
N VAL A 317 16.64 11.57 -15.85
CA VAL A 317 17.82 12.37 -16.19
C VAL A 317 18.03 12.28 -17.69
N GLU A 318 18.05 13.42 -18.39
CA GLU A 318 18.24 13.51 -19.84
C GLU A 318 17.27 12.62 -20.66
N GLY A 319 16.05 12.39 -20.11
CA GLY A 319 15.03 11.58 -20.75
C GLY A 319 15.15 10.06 -20.55
N GLU A 320 16.13 9.61 -19.76
CA GLU A 320 16.27 8.21 -19.34
C GLU A 320 15.85 8.05 -17.87
N PRO A 321 15.13 6.97 -17.51
CA PRO A 321 14.81 6.67 -16.12
C PRO A 321 16.06 6.17 -15.39
N VAL A 322 16.40 6.79 -14.29
CA VAL A 322 17.47 6.37 -13.39
C VAL A 322 16.80 5.84 -12.12
N ILE A 323 16.94 4.54 -11.91
CA ILE A 323 16.35 3.84 -10.77
C ILE A 323 17.45 3.54 -9.76
N LYS A 324 17.19 3.85 -8.50
CA LYS A 324 18.15 3.76 -7.40
C LYS A 324 17.59 2.93 -6.26
N SER A 325 18.45 2.19 -5.60
CA SER A 325 18.14 1.54 -4.32
C SER A 325 18.24 2.53 -3.15
N ALA A 326 17.69 2.21 -2.02
CA ALA A 326 17.87 2.97 -0.79
C ALA A 326 19.36 3.07 -0.38
N ALA A 327 20.17 2.08 -0.75
CA ALA A 327 21.61 2.06 -0.46
C ALA A 327 22.46 2.84 -1.47
N PHE A 328 21.90 3.28 -2.59
CA PHE A 328 22.69 3.85 -3.70
C PHE A 328 23.64 4.97 -3.27
N HIS A 329 23.16 5.89 -2.43
CA HIS A 329 23.95 7.04 -1.99
C HIS A 329 24.94 6.73 -0.85
N VAL A 330 24.87 5.53 -0.25
CA VAL A 330 25.73 5.15 0.88
C VAL A 330 26.77 4.09 0.53
N LEU A 331 26.80 3.62 -0.71
CA LEU A 331 27.75 2.58 -1.15
C LEU A 331 29.19 2.99 -0.85
N ASP A 332 29.56 4.22 -1.20
CA ASP A 332 30.93 4.71 -1.03
C ASP A 332 31.28 4.93 0.45
N ALA A 333 30.35 5.45 1.24
CA ALA A 333 30.53 5.60 2.69
C ALA A 333 30.71 4.23 3.39
N ALA A 334 29.97 3.21 2.94
CA ALA A 334 30.10 1.85 3.46
C ALA A 334 31.44 1.19 3.05
N ARG A 335 31.89 1.41 1.80
CA ARG A 335 33.23 0.99 1.35
C ARG A 335 34.31 1.65 2.18
N MET A 336 34.23 2.98 2.39
CA MET A 336 35.16 3.75 3.22
C MET A 336 35.22 3.22 4.66
N TYR A 337 34.05 2.95 5.26
CA TYR A 337 33.95 2.35 6.59
C TYR A 337 34.72 1.04 6.69
N ASN A 338 34.47 0.11 5.76
CA ASN A 338 35.12 -1.20 5.76
C ASN A 338 36.64 -1.09 5.52
N TRP A 339 37.05 -0.16 4.66
CA TRP A 339 38.46 0.11 4.38
C TRP A 339 39.17 0.65 5.63
N ALA A 340 38.59 1.65 6.32
CA ALA A 340 39.13 2.20 7.56
C ALA A 340 39.23 1.15 8.67
N ARG A 341 38.17 0.31 8.82
CA ARG A 341 38.16 -0.77 9.82
C ARG A 341 39.21 -1.85 9.52
N SER A 342 39.39 -2.19 8.24
CA SER A 342 40.42 -3.16 7.83
C SER A 342 41.83 -2.64 8.09
N ASN A 343 42.09 -1.36 7.79
CA ASN A 343 43.37 -0.72 8.07
C ASN A 343 43.67 -0.61 9.56
N SER A 344 42.66 -0.32 10.38
CA SER A 344 42.83 -0.29 11.85
C SER A 344 43.27 -1.66 12.39
N VAL A 345 42.63 -2.73 11.94
CA VAL A 345 42.98 -4.11 12.33
C VAL A 345 44.37 -4.50 11.80
N GLU A 346 44.69 -4.11 10.57
CA GLU A 346 46.02 -4.35 9.95
C GLU A 346 47.12 -3.64 10.76
N THR A 347 46.90 -2.35 11.09
CA THR A 347 47.86 -1.58 11.92
C THR A 347 48.08 -2.22 13.28
N LEU A 348 47.00 -2.70 13.93
CA LEU A 348 47.10 -3.42 15.19
C LEU A 348 47.84 -4.78 15.05
N ALA A 349 47.60 -5.51 13.98
CA ALA A 349 48.20 -6.80 13.72
C ALA A 349 49.70 -6.68 13.40
N LEU A 350 50.05 -5.63 12.65
CA LEU A 350 51.44 -5.34 12.27
C LEU A 350 52.20 -4.52 13.32
N ALA A 351 51.52 -4.07 14.39
CA ALA A 351 52.17 -3.32 15.46
C ALA A 351 53.34 -4.15 16.03
N PRO A 352 54.56 -3.64 15.90
CA PRO A 352 55.73 -4.37 16.37
C PRO A 352 55.60 -4.61 17.87
N LYS A 353 55.80 -5.85 18.30
CA LYS A 353 55.97 -6.13 19.72
C LYS A 353 57.11 -5.26 20.18
N GLN A 354 56.84 -4.40 21.17
CA GLN A 354 57.79 -3.39 21.68
C GLN A 354 59.13 -4.04 21.97
N PRO A 355 60.16 -3.81 21.15
CA PRO A 355 61.48 -4.43 21.38
C PRO A 355 62.17 -3.78 22.56
N TYR A 356 62.94 -4.57 23.23
CA TYR A 356 63.85 -4.08 24.25
C TYR A 356 65.20 -3.80 23.59
N ILE A 357 65.75 -2.64 23.87
CA ILE A 357 67.06 -2.20 23.34
C ILE A 357 68.05 -2.20 24.52
N GLY A 358 69.15 -2.85 24.30
CA GLY A 358 70.21 -2.90 25.30
C GLY A 358 71.47 -3.54 24.70
N THR A 359 72.55 -3.52 25.43
CA THR A 359 73.79 -4.18 25.08
C THR A 359 73.71 -5.69 25.38
N PRO A 360 74.46 -6.57 24.70
CA PRO A 360 74.46 -8.00 25.00
C PRO A 360 74.77 -8.33 26.44
N ASN A 361 75.58 -7.51 27.12
CA ASN A 361 75.92 -7.69 28.54
C ASN A 361 74.70 -7.50 29.47
N MET A 362 73.79 -6.63 29.14
CA MET A 362 72.59 -6.38 29.94
C MET A 362 71.67 -7.61 30.00
N PHE A 363 71.61 -8.43 28.97
CA PHE A 363 70.75 -9.60 28.85
C PHE A 363 71.46 -10.89 29.25
N LYS A 364 72.81 -10.90 29.42
CA LYS A 364 73.59 -12.06 29.68
C LYS A 364 73.16 -12.82 30.93
N GLY A 365 72.79 -14.10 30.77
CA GLY A 365 72.24 -14.96 31.80
C GLY A 365 70.73 -14.89 32.02
N PHE A 366 70.05 -13.98 31.30
CA PHE A 366 68.59 -13.80 31.38
C PHE A 366 67.94 -13.82 29.99
N GLU A 367 68.66 -14.20 28.95
CA GLU A 367 68.24 -14.12 27.55
C GLU A 367 66.87 -14.76 27.34
N LYS A 368 66.65 -15.96 27.90
CA LYS A 368 65.42 -16.71 27.77
C LYS A 368 64.20 -15.95 28.37
N ASP A 369 64.40 -15.24 29.47
CA ASP A 369 63.36 -14.48 30.12
C ASP A 369 62.96 -13.25 29.30
N TRP A 370 63.92 -12.61 28.67
CA TRP A 370 63.72 -11.47 27.81
C TRP A 370 63.08 -11.87 26.44
N ASP A 371 63.47 -13.00 25.87
CA ASP A 371 62.89 -13.54 24.64
C ASP A 371 61.42 -13.93 24.86
N GLU A 372 61.07 -14.39 26.05
CA GLU A 372 59.72 -14.76 26.39
C GLU A 372 58.86 -13.59 26.93
N ALA A 373 59.48 -12.45 27.25
CA ALA A 373 58.82 -11.34 27.95
C ALA A 373 57.56 -10.79 27.24
N ASN A 374 57.55 -10.87 25.89
CA ASN A 374 56.38 -10.44 25.06
C ASN A 374 55.40 -11.59 24.79
N ARG A 375 55.64 -12.82 25.23
CA ARG A 375 54.78 -14.00 25.02
C ARG A 375 54.13 -14.50 26.32
N LYS A 376 54.83 -14.36 27.44
CA LYS A 376 54.41 -14.86 28.75
C LYS A 376 54.41 -13.71 29.76
N PRO A 377 53.34 -13.57 30.58
CA PRO A 377 53.35 -12.57 31.64
C PRO A 377 54.39 -12.92 32.68
N LYS A 378 55.40 -12.06 32.85
CA LYS A 378 56.43 -12.21 33.88
C LYS A 378 56.29 -11.09 34.90
N MET A 379 56.25 -11.44 36.17
CA MET A 379 56.14 -10.46 37.27
C MET A 379 57.37 -9.57 37.41
N ARG A 380 58.53 -10.06 37.02
CA ARG A 380 59.80 -9.34 37.06
C ARG A 380 60.74 -9.82 35.95
N LEU A 381 61.46 -8.88 35.37
CA LEU A 381 62.55 -9.10 34.44
C LEU A 381 63.84 -8.65 35.10
N LEU A 382 64.86 -9.52 35.10
CA LEU A 382 66.17 -9.21 35.68
C LEU A 382 67.11 -8.82 34.53
N ALA A 383 68.00 -7.87 34.78
CA ALA A 383 69.01 -7.41 33.85
C ALA A 383 70.29 -7.06 34.57
N ASN A 384 71.41 -7.17 33.92
CA ASN A 384 72.68 -6.69 34.42
C ASN A 384 72.82 -5.18 34.17
N PHE A 385 73.40 -4.45 35.07
CA PHE A 385 73.75 -3.04 34.83
C PHE A 385 74.99 -2.99 33.89
N ASP A 386 74.87 -2.27 32.76
CA ASP A 386 75.97 -2.04 31.89
C ASP A 386 76.11 -0.52 31.63
N GLN A 387 77.26 0.01 31.92
CA GLN A 387 77.63 1.44 31.84
C GLN A 387 76.58 2.36 32.54
N GLY A 388 75.99 1.90 33.61
CA GLY A 388 74.98 2.70 34.35
C GLY A 388 73.58 2.71 33.78
N GLN A 389 73.32 1.87 32.74
CA GLN A 389 72.03 1.82 32.03
C GLN A 389 71.37 0.45 32.22
N LEU A 390 70.05 0.43 32.13
CA LEU A 390 69.18 -0.77 32.05
C LEU A 390 68.55 -0.89 30.68
N PRO A 391 68.15 -2.10 30.26
CA PRO A 391 67.40 -2.25 29.00
C PRO A 391 66.17 -1.34 28.96
N GLN A 392 66.02 -0.65 27.87
CA GLN A 392 64.90 0.26 27.64
C GLN A 392 63.86 -0.38 26.72
N ARG A 393 62.62 -0.22 27.06
CA ARG A 393 61.55 -0.64 26.18
C ARG A 393 61.25 0.49 25.21
N GLN A 394 61.41 0.22 23.93
CA GLN A 394 61.07 1.19 22.90
C GLN A 394 59.53 1.34 22.83
N GLN A 395 59.06 2.53 23.17
CA GLN A 395 57.64 2.82 23.05
C GLN A 395 57.33 3.25 21.59
N PHE A 396 56.61 2.39 20.91
CA PHE A 396 55.94 2.82 19.65
C PHE A 396 54.58 3.39 19.98
N SER A 397 54.34 4.66 19.64
CA SER A 397 53.00 5.20 19.62
C SER A 397 52.29 4.73 18.36
N ILE A 398 51.33 3.85 18.53
CA ILE A 398 50.44 3.47 17.45
C ILE A 398 49.57 4.72 17.15
N ARG A 399 49.89 5.42 16.06
CA ARG A 399 49.06 6.52 15.58
C ARG A 399 47.87 5.95 14.81
N ASP A 400 46.95 5.27 15.47
CA ASP A 400 45.72 4.71 14.89
C ASP A 400 44.52 5.64 14.99
N SER A 401 44.72 6.84 15.51
CA SER A 401 43.62 7.81 15.73
C SER A 401 42.95 8.24 14.42
N GLY A 402 43.62 8.16 13.27
CA GLY A 402 43.05 8.56 11.99
C GLY A 402 42.07 7.55 11.40
N ALA A 403 42.42 6.28 11.35
CA ALA A 403 41.57 5.24 10.76
C ALA A 403 40.29 5.00 11.59
N LEU A 404 40.40 5.09 12.92
CA LEU A 404 39.24 4.96 13.80
C LEU A 404 38.30 6.19 13.67
N ALA A 405 38.87 7.39 13.61
CA ALA A 405 38.09 8.61 13.40
C ALA A 405 37.36 8.59 12.06
N GLU A 406 38.04 8.16 11.00
CA GLU A 406 37.45 8.00 9.66
C GLU A 406 36.33 6.95 9.64
N ALA A 407 36.51 5.83 10.35
CA ALA A 407 35.45 4.83 10.49
C ALA A 407 34.23 5.38 11.23
N MET A 408 34.43 6.22 12.23
CA MET A 408 33.30 6.87 12.94
C MET A 408 32.60 7.87 12.03
N GLN A 409 33.35 8.70 11.31
CA GLN A 409 32.79 9.65 10.35
C GLN A 409 32.00 8.93 9.24
N ALA A 410 32.58 7.91 8.61
CA ALA A 410 31.89 7.13 7.60
C ALA A 410 30.62 6.43 8.13
N ALA A 411 30.61 6.03 9.40
CA ALA A 411 29.40 5.49 10.03
C ALA A 411 28.31 6.55 10.21
N ASP A 412 28.66 7.78 10.54
CA ASP A 412 27.73 8.90 10.65
C ASP A 412 27.24 9.36 9.27
N ASP A 413 28.12 9.34 8.26
CA ASP A 413 27.73 9.62 6.88
C ASP A 413 26.71 8.61 6.35
N ILE A 414 26.84 7.31 6.66
CA ILE A 414 25.85 6.30 6.32
C ILE A 414 24.49 6.65 6.95
N LYS A 415 24.46 7.01 8.24
CA LYS A 415 23.24 7.33 8.94
C LYS A 415 22.58 8.60 8.38
N SER A 416 23.36 9.66 8.20
CA SER A 416 22.86 10.96 7.72
C SER A 416 22.34 10.88 6.29
N THR A 417 23.02 10.12 5.42
CA THR A 417 22.63 9.97 4.01
C THR A 417 21.36 9.13 3.86
N MET A 418 21.16 8.11 4.70
CA MET A 418 19.93 7.32 4.72
C MET A 418 18.79 7.99 5.49
N GLY A 419 19.07 9.10 6.20
CA GLY A 419 18.09 9.77 7.05
C GLY A 419 17.66 8.97 8.27
N LEU A 420 18.39 7.91 8.61
CA LEU A 420 18.08 7.01 9.72
C LEU A 420 19.01 7.30 10.90
N TYR A 421 18.48 7.97 11.89
CA TYR A 421 19.19 8.33 13.10
C TYR A 421 19.03 7.25 14.20
N ASP A 422 19.94 7.31 15.20
CA ASP A 422 19.96 6.33 16.30
C ASP A 422 18.64 6.20 17.05
N ALA A 423 17.83 7.26 17.10
CA ALA A 423 16.50 7.26 17.71
C ALA A 423 15.50 6.36 16.98
N SER A 424 15.54 6.33 15.64
CA SER A 424 14.70 5.44 14.83
C SER A 424 15.17 3.98 14.90
N LEU A 425 16.43 3.74 15.27
CA LEU A 425 17.01 2.41 15.48
C LEU A 425 16.79 1.89 16.94
N GLY A 426 16.06 2.63 17.78
CA GLY A 426 15.75 2.22 19.16
C GLY A 426 16.85 2.47 20.17
N ALA A 427 17.89 3.24 19.83
CA ALA A 427 18.92 3.64 20.79
C ALA A 427 18.34 4.63 21.81
N SER A 428 18.63 4.38 23.12
CA SER A 428 18.19 5.27 24.19
C SER A 428 18.91 6.63 24.08
N GLY A 429 18.15 7.68 23.81
CA GLY A 429 18.63 9.06 23.90
C GLY A 429 18.51 9.62 25.32
N ASN A 430 19.00 10.84 25.53
CA ASN A 430 18.85 11.58 26.81
C ASN A 430 17.40 12.04 27.09
N GLU A 431 16.44 11.62 26.29
CA GLU A 431 15.05 12.07 26.36
C GLU A 431 14.27 11.18 27.33
N THR A 432 13.66 11.81 28.32
CA THR A 432 12.86 11.15 29.37
C THR A 432 11.36 11.18 29.09
N SER A 433 10.91 11.89 28.04
CA SER A 433 9.51 12.04 27.67
C SER A 433 9.13 11.15 26.51
N GLY A 434 8.12 10.28 26.69
CA GLY A 434 7.56 9.44 25.63
C GLY A 434 7.11 10.26 24.39
N LYS A 435 6.63 11.49 24.58
CA LYS A 435 6.26 12.41 23.50
C LYS A 435 7.45 12.86 22.62
N ALA A 436 8.61 13.09 23.24
CA ALA A 436 9.83 13.48 22.53
C ALA A 436 10.41 12.29 21.74
N ILE A 437 10.32 11.08 22.28
CA ILE A 437 10.74 9.84 21.59
C ILE A 437 9.85 9.60 20.36
N LEU A 438 8.53 9.72 20.49
CA LEU A 438 7.57 9.59 19.38
C LEU A 438 7.77 10.66 18.30
N ALA A 439 8.04 11.90 18.70
CA ALA A 439 8.31 12.99 17.74
C ALA A 439 9.58 12.72 16.93
N ARG A 440 10.63 12.20 17.54
CA ARG A 440 11.88 11.83 16.86
C ARG A 440 11.76 10.60 15.97
N GLN A 441 10.97 9.60 16.38
CA GLN A 441 10.66 8.47 15.50
C GLN A 441 9.93 8.94 14.25
N LYS A 442 8.96 9.85 14.40
CA LYS A 442 8.20 10.43 13.28
C LYS A 442 9.06 11.25 12.31
N GLU A 443 10.12 11.86 12.80
CA GLU A 443 11.05 12.64 11.98
C GLU A 443 12.01 11.73 11.18
N GLY A 444 12.42 10.59 11.74
CA GLY A 444 13.18 9.55 11.03
C GLY A 444 12.37 8.86 9.94
N ASP A 445 11.06 8.67 10.13
CA ASP A 445 10.17 8.03 9.16
C ASP A 445 9.97 8.87 7.88
N ASN A 446 10.18 10.18 7.94
CA ASN A 446 10.01 11.09 6.80
C ASN A 446 11.03 10.84 5.67
N ALA A 447 12.25 10.45 5.99
CA ALA A 447 13.31 10.27 4.99
C ALA A 447 13.05 9.08 4.05
N THR A 448 12.32 8.06 4.53
CA THR A 448 12.04 6.82 3.80
C THR A 448 10.59 6.71 3.33
N TYR A 449 9.79 7.75 3.59
CA TYR A 449 8.35 7.75 3.33
C TYR A 449 7.99 7.49 1.86
N HIS A 450 8.81 7.95 0.92
CA HIS A 450 8.57 7.77 -0.52
C HIS A 450 8.53 6.27 -0.93
N PHE A 451 9.27 5.37 -0.26
CA PHE A 451 9.16 3.93 -0.51
C PHE A 451 7.78 3.40 -0.10
N HIS A 452 7.24 3.88 1.02
CA HIS A 452 5.91 3.49 1.49
C HIS A 452 4.80 4.05 0.61
N ASP A 453 4.95 5.30 0.13
CA ASP A 453 4.01 5.92 -0.80
C ASP A 453 3.99 5.19 -2.15
N ASN A 454 5.17 4.84 -2.68
CA ASN A 454 5.27 4.04 -3.90
C ASN A 454 4.63 2.64 -3.75
N GLN A 455 4.83 1.98 -2.61
CA GLN A 455 4.17 0.72 -2.31
C GLN A 455 2.65 0.89 -2.22
N ALA A 456 2.18 1.94 -1.56
CA ALA A 456 0.76 2.26 -1.45
C ALA A 456 0.15 2.47 -2.85
N ASN A 457 0.79 3.25 -3.71
CA ASN A 457 0.35 3.44 -5.09
C ASN A 457 0.30 2.12 -5.89
N ALA A 458 1.28 1.25 -5.71
CA ALA A 458 1.31 -0.07 -6.34
C ALA A 458 0.17 -0.99 -5.83
N ILE A 459 -0.12 -0.99 -4.52
CA ILE A 459 -1.25 -1.72 -3.95
C ILE A 459 -2.59 -1.13 -4.43
N LYS A 460 -2.69 0.20 -4.55
CA LYS A 460 -3.87 0.85 -5.15
C LYS A 460 -4.11 0.36 -6.58
N PHE A 461 -3.06 0.29 -7.39
CA PHE A 461 -3.16 -0.23 -8.75
C PHE A 461 -3.55 -1.72 -8.78
N THR A 462 -3.09 -2.52 -7.81
CA THR A 462 -3.59 -3.90 -7.64
C THR A 462 -5.10 -3.91 -7.44
N GLY A 463 -5.63 -3.00 -6.62
CA GLY A 463 -7.08 -2.83 -6.42
C GLY A 463 -7.81 -2.45 -7.71
N GLU A 464 -7.24 -1.55 -8.52
CA GLU A 464 -7.81 -1.18 -9.84
C GLU A 464 -7.88 -2.40 -10.78
N ILE A 465 -6.84 -3.25 -10.80
CA ILE A 465 -6.82 -4.51 -11.57
C ILE A 465 -7.87 -5.49 -11.02
N LEU A 466 -7.98 -5.64 -9.71
CA LEU A 466 -8.97 -6.52 -9.11
C LEU A 466 -10.39 -6.06 -9.43
N LEU A 467 -10.70 -4.77 -9.31
CA LEU A 467 -12.02 -4.23 -9.66
C LEU A 467 -12.38 -4.40 -11.12
N ASP A 468 -11.40 -4.36 -12.01
CA ASP A 468 -11.59 -4.58 -13.44
C ASP A 468 -11.83 -6.07 -13.77
N LEU A 469 -11.19 -6.98 -13.04
CA LEU A 469 -11.28 -8.43 -13.27
C LEU A 469 -12.42 -9.12 -12.51
N ILE A 470 -12.82 -8.64 -11.35
CA ILE A 470 -13.88 -9.25 -10.52
C ILE A 470 -15.18 -9.47 -11.30
N PRO A 471 -15.74 -8.50 -12.03
CA PRO A 471 -16.99 -8.70 -12.77
C PRO A 471 -16.92 -9.80 -13.83
N VAL A 472 -15.73 -10.04 -14.39
CA VAL A 472 -15.52 -11.02 -15.46
C VAL A 472 -15.20 -12.41 -14.93
N VAL A 473 -14.48 -12.50 -13.82
CA VAL A 473 -14.07 -13.77 -13.21
C VAL A 473 -15.18 -14.35 -12.33
N TYR A 474 -15.93 -13.47 -11.67
CA TYR A 474 -17.04 -13.84 -10.78
C TYR A 474 -18.38 -13.57 -11.45
N ASP A 475 -18.57 -14.06 -12.69
CA ASP A 475 -19.75 -13.83 -13.53
C ASP A 475 -20.91 -14.79 -13.26
N THR A 476 -20.64 -15.93 -12.62
CA THR A 476 -21.61 -16.99 -12.34
C THR A 476 -22.29 -16.81 -10.98
N GLU A 477 -23.51 -17.38 -10.83
CA GLU A 477 -24.19 -17.47 -9.54
C GLU A 477 -23.41 -18.41 -8.62
N ARG A 478 -22.90 -17.89 -7.52
CA ARG A 478 -22.19 -18.68 -6.50
C ARG A 478 -22.22 -18.03 -5.14
N VAL A 479 -21.96 -18.83 -4.13
CA VAL A 479 -21.75 -18.39 -2.76
C VAL A 479 -20.28 -18.15 -2.55
N ILE A 480 -19.91 -16.91 -2.28
CA ILE A 480 -18.51 -16.54 -2.00
C ILE A 480 -18.29 -16.35 -0.51
N ARG A 481 -17.08 -16.64 -0.10
CA ARG A 481 -16.59 -16.30 1.23
C ARG A 481 -16.14 -14.84 1.21
N ILE A 482 -16.63 -14.06 2.15
CA ILE A 482 -16.18 -12.69 2.37
C ILE A 482 -15.54 -12.56 3.74
N THR A 483 -14.47 -11.79 3.82
CA THR A 483 -13.78 -11.51 5.07
C THR A 483 -14.10 -10.08 5.51
N ASN A 484 -14.70 -9.92 6.67
CA ASN A 484 -15.02 -8.62 7.24
C ASN A 484 -13.78 -7.92 7.81
N GLU A 485 -13.92 -6.66 8.25
CA GLU A 485 -12.84 -5.88 8.87
C GLU A 485 -12.30 -6.48 10.16
N ASP A 486 -13.12 -7.21 10.89
CA ASP A 486 -12.77 -7.94 12.11
C ASP A 486 -12.21 -9.35 11.86
N ASN A 487 -11.90 -9.69 10.58
CA ASN A 487 -11.51 -11.02 10.12
C ASN A 487 -12.57 -12.11 10.33
N SER A 488 -13.81 -11.76 10.66
CA SER A 488 -14.90 -12.72 10.67
C SER A 488 -15.26 -13.15 9.23
N ILE A 489 -15.60 -14.43 9.07
CA ILE A 489 -15.95 -14.99 7.78
C ILE A 489 -17.47 -15.01 7.66
N VAL A 490 -17.98 -14.43 6.57
CA VAL A 490 -19.40 -14.44 6.21
C VAL A 490 -19.53 -14.99 4.80
N TRP A 491 -20.64 -15.64 4.51
CA TRP A 491 -20.97 -16.14 3.17
C TRP A 491 -21.96 -15.21 2.50
N ALA A 492 -21.71 -14.84 1.25
CA ALA A 492 -22.59 -14.00 0.47
C ALA A 492 -22.93 -14.65 -0.87
N ASP A 493 -24.21 -14.61 -1.23
CA ASP A 493 -24.66 -14.98 -2.55
C ASP A 493 -24.36 -13.83 -3.52
N ILE A 494 -23.68 -14.12 -4.63
CA ILE A 494 -23.43 -13.16 -5.72
C ILE A 494 -24.14 -13.61 -6.99
N ASN A 495 -24.54 -12.66 -7.83
CA ASN A 495 -25.22 -12.88 -9.11
C ASN A 495 -26.44 -13.80 -9.02
N LYS A 496 -27.07 -13.92 -7.85
CA LYS A 496 -28.20 -14.82 -7.62
C LYS A 496 -29.44 -14.32 -8.35
N THR A 497 -29.98 -15.18 -9.19
CA THR A 497 -31.21 -14.86 -9.93
C THR A 497 -32.42 -15.04 -9.04
N VAL A 498 -33.16 -13.97 -8.79
CA VAL A 498 -34.39 -13.96 -7.99
C VAL A 498 -35.55 -13.49 -8.85
N LEU A 499 -36.70 -14.12 -8.69
CA LEU A 499 -37.94 -13.68 -9.35
C LEU A 499 -38.39 -12.33 -8.74
N ASP A 500 -38.43 -11.31 -9.56
CA ASP A 500 -38.92 -9.97 -9.18
C ASP A 500 -40.00 -9.53 -10.18
N PRO A 501 -41.27 -9.56 -9.77
CA PRO A 501 -42.38 -9.15 -10.64
C PRO A 501 -42.32 -7.68 -11.08
N SER A 502 -41.53 -6.85 -10.39
CA SER A 502 -41.32 -5.43 -10.75
C SER A 502 -40.28 -5.23 -11.83
N SER A 503 -39.46 -6.24 -12.13
CA SER A 503 -38.46 -6.20 -13.20
C SER A 503 -39.10 -6.43 -14.56
N PRO A 504 -38.69 -5.74 -15.64
CA PRO A 504 -39.17 -5.94 -16.98
C PRO A 504 -39.03 -7.38 -17.51
N THR A 505 -38.00 -8.08 -17.04
CA THR A 505 -37.69 -9.49 -17.38
C THR A 505 -38.32 -10.50 -16.43
N GLY A 506 -39.02 -10.04 -15.37
CA GLY A 506 -39.53 -10.90 -14.30
C GLY A 506 -38.46 -11.50 -13.38
N VAL A 507 -37.20 -11.20 -13.62
CA VAL A 507 -36.03 -11.68 -12.85
C VAL A 507 -35.09 -10.52 -12.55
N LYS A 508 -34.47 -10.56 -11.38
CA LYS A 508 -33.45 -9.62 -10.94
C LYS A 508 -32.24 -10.39 -10.42
N LYS A 509 -31.05 -9.99 -10.84
CA LYS A 509 -29.82 -10.48 -10.22
C LYS A 509 -29.58 -9.76 -8.89
N LEU A 510 -29.50 -10.54 -7.81
CA LEU A 510 -29.14 -10.04 -6.50
C LEU A 510 -27.62 -9.96 -6.40
N ASN A 511 -27.09 -8.84 -5.87
CA ASN A 511 -25.66 -8.59 -5.72
C ASN A 511 -24.88 -8.76 -7.06
N ASP A 512 -25.39 -8.13 -8.11
CA ASP A 512 -24.77 -8.12 -9.44
C ASP A 512 -23.48 -7.27 -9.41
N LEU A 513 -22.34 -7.92 -9.58
CA LEU A 513 -21.01 -7.28 -9.55
C LEU A 513 -20.70 -6.50 -10.83
N SER A 514 -21.47 -6.67 -11.90
CA SER A 514 -21.21 -6.05 -13.21
C SER A 514 -21.75 -4.62 -13.35
N THR A 515 -22.74 -4.24 -12.53
CA THR A 515 -23.52 -3.01 -12.74
C THR A 515 -22.96 -1.75 -12.08
N ALA A 516 -21.97 -1.88 -11.19
CA ALA A 516 -21.54 -0.78 -10.35
C ALA A 516 -20.15 -0.27 -10.73
N ARG A 517 -19.97 1.06 -10.66
CA ARG A 517 -18.65 1.71 -10.82
C ARG A 517 -18.06 2.02 -9.46
N TYR A 518 -16.87 1.49 -9.23
CA TYR A 518 -16.13 1.68 -7.99
C TYR A 518 -14.79 2.37 -8.25
N ASP A 519 -14.36 3.15 -7.28
CA ASP A 519 -13.00 3.71 -7.22
C ASP A 519 -12.22 3.04 -6.07
N VAL A 520 -10.92 2.90 -6.25
CA VAL A 520 -10.04 2.31 -5.26
C VAL A 520 -9.52 3.36 -4.31
N VAL A 521 -9.75 3.14 -3.03
CA VAL A 521 -9.14 3.91 -1.96
C VAL A 521 -8.34 2.94 -1.11
N LEU A 522 -7.10 3.32 -0.81
CA LEU A 522 -6.35 2.59 0.20
C LEU A 522 -6.84 3.00 1.58
N ASP A 523 -7.31 2.05 2.31
CA ASP A 523 -7.47 2.20 3.73
C ASP A 523 -6.14 1.84 4.39
N THR A 524 -5.38 2.86 4.79
CA THR A 524 -4.25 2.69 5.69
C THR A 524 -4.86 2.45 7.06
N GLY A 525 -5.41 1.25 7.20
CA GLY A 525 -6.24 0.87 8.31
C GLY A 525 -5.64 1.22 9.66
N GLN A 526 -6.50 1.38 10.64
CA GLN A 526 -6.20 1.57 12.06
C GLN A 526 -5.30 0.45 12.68
N ASN A 527 -4.74 -0.43 11.86
CA ASN A 527 -3.82 -1.51 12.25
C ASN A 527 -2.44 -1.01 12.65
N TYR A 528 -2.17 0.28 12.59
CA TYR A 528 -0.95 0.85 13.11
C TYR A 528 -1.02 0.83 14.64
N LEU A 529 -0.30 -0.07 15.27
CA LEU A 529 -0.26 -0.20 16.73
C LEU A 529 -0.04 1.14 17.43
N THR A 530 0.86 1.97 16.87
CA THR A 530 1.16 3.30 17.37
C THR A 530 -0.02 4.26 17.20
N LYS A 531 -0.69 4.23 16.03
CA LYS A 531 -1.84 5.10 15.74
C LYS A 531 -3.07 4.70 16.53
N ARG A 532 -3.27 3.39 16.76
CA ARG A 532 -4.29 2.88 17.68
C ARG A 532 -4.05 3.32 19.12
N LEU A 533 -2.81 3.17 19.60
CA LEU A 533 -2.44 3.61 20.94
C LEU A 533 -2.58 5.12 21.11
N GLU A 534 -2.13 5.92 20.14
CA GLU A 534 -2.34 7.38 20.12
C GLU A 534 -3.83 7.74 20.10
N THR A 535 -4.64 7.05 19.29
CA THR A 535 -6.07 7.30 19.21
C THR A 535 -6.76 6.95 20.52
N VAL A 536 -6.41 5.83 21.13
CA VAL A 536 -6.92 5.41 22.45
C VAL A 536 -6.49 6.41 23.53
N ASP A 537 -5.24 6.86 23.50
CA ASP A 537 -4.72 7.83 24.46
C ASP A 537 -5.39 9.20 24.32
N MET A 538 -5.56 9.70 23.08
CA MET A 538 -6.32 10.94 22.80
C MET A 538 -7.79 10.83 23.21
N MET A 539 -8.46 9.70 22.90
CA MET A 539 -9.86 9.47 23.29
C MET A 539 -9.98 9.35 24.81
N SER A 540 -9.03 8.71 25.48
CA SER A 540 -8.99 8.59 26.97
C SER A 540 -8.75 9.95 27.63
N GLN A 541 -7.84 10.78 27.08
CA GLN A 541 -7.64 12.15 27.54
C GLN A 541 -8.88 13.01 27.33
N PHE A 542 -9.56 12.86 26.19
CA PHE A 542 -10.81 13.57 25.93
C PHE A 542 -11.92 13.17 26.91
N LEU A 543 -12.04 11.87 27.23
CA LEU A 543 -12.97 11.37 28.25
C LEU A 543 -12.71 11.95 29.63
N SER A 544 -11.45 12.14 30.00
CA SER A 544 -11.10 12.77 31.28
C SER A 544 -11.55 14.24 31.37
N THR A 545 -11.60 14.92 30.22
CA THR A 545 -12.01 16.33 30.12
C THR A 545 -13.52 16.49 29.93
N ALA A 546 -14.16 15.54 29.22
CA ALA A 546 -15.59 15.55 28.92
C ALA A 546 -16.25 14.19 29.25
N PRO A 547 -16.55 13.90 30.53
CA PRO A 547 -17.15 12.62 30.93
C PRO A 547 -18.51 12.33 30.29
N ALA A 548 -19.25 13.37 29.87
CA ALA A 548 -20.52 13.22 29.17
C ALA A 548 -20.42 12.51 27.80
N ALA A 549 -19.23 12.47 27.21
CA ALA A 549 -18.97 11.77 25.94
C ALA A 549 -18.73 10.25 26.11
N THR A 550 -18.72 9.73 27.33
CA THR A 550 -18.47 8.30 27.64
C THR A 550 -19.35 7.35 26.83
N PRO A 551 -20.66 7.54 26.66
CA PRO A 551 -21.51 6.62 25.91
C PRO A 551 -21.12 6.48 24.43
N VAL A 552 -20.58 7.54 23.86
CA VAL A 552 -20.18 7.57 22.44
C VAL A 552 -18.76 7.10 22.21
N LEU A 553 -17.85 7.44 23.10
CA LEU A 553 -16.42 7.18 22.95
C LEU A 553 -15.99 5.83 23.48
N LEU A 554 -16.59 5.31 24.55
CA LEU A 554 -16.18 4.06 25.17
C LEU A 554 -16.31 2.85 24.22
N PRO A 555 -17.39 2.67 23.44
CA PRO A 555 -17.47 1.64 22.41
C PRO A 555 -16.41 1.77 21.33
N ARG A 556 -16.08 3.01 20.95
CA ARG A 556 -15.02 3.28 19.94
C ARG A 556 -13.62 3.00 20.49
N ILE A 557 -13.37 3.30 21.76
CA ILE A 557 -12.13 2.97 22.45
C ILE A 557 -11.99 1.45 22.50
N ALA A 558 -13.02 0.72 22.92
CA ALA A 558 -13.01 -0.73 22.98
C ALA A 558 -12.72 -1.36 21.61
N LYS A 559 -13.32 -0.84 20.53
CA LYS A 559 -13.04 -1.28 19.15
C LYS A 559 -11.61 -0.94 18.71
N ALA A 560 -11.04 0.15 19.19
CA ALA A 560 -9.67 0.57 18.86
C ALA A 560 -8.60 -0.18 19.68
N MET A 561 -8.95 -0.79 20.81
CA MET A 561 -8.05 -1.63 21.59
C MET A 561 -7.85 -3.01 20.94
N ASP A 562 -6.65 -3.56 21.05
CA ASP A 562 -6.28 -4.88 20.50
C ASP A 562 -6.58 -6.00 21.51
N TRP A 563 -7.83 -6.04 21.99
CA TRP A 563 -8.30 -7.06 22.88
C TRP A 563 -8.90 -8.23 22.11
N PRO A 564 -8.77 -9.46 22.59
CA PRO A 564 -9.60 -10.55 22.11
C PRO A 564 -11.08 -10.13 22.21
N ASP A 565 -11.84 -10.32 21.14
CA ASP A 565 -13.28 -9.99 21.07
C ASP A 565 -13.63 -8.49 21.19
N SER A 566 -12.70 -7.59 20.82
CA SER A 566 -12.92 -6.13 20.88
C SER A 566 -14.19 -5.66 20.16
N GLY A 567 -14.58 -6.35 19.09
CA GLY A 567 -15.82 -6.09 18.35
C GLY A 567 -17.06 -6.45 19.16
N GLN A 568 -17.08 -7.59 19.87
CA GLN A 568 -18.19 -8.01 20.71
C GLN A 568 -18.34 -7.07 21.91
N ILE A 569 -17.22 -6.74 22.57
CA ILE A 569 -17.20 -5.80 23.69
C ILE A 569 -17.72 -4.42 23.26
N SER A 570 -17.32 -3.94 22.08
CA SER A 570 -17.81 -2.68 21.52
C SER A 570 -19.33 -2.71 21.31
N ASN A 571 -19.86 -3.80 20.75
CA ASN A 571 -21.28 -3.96 20.50
C ASN A 571 -22.10 -4.06 21.81
N GLU A 572 -21.60 -4.79 22.80
CA GLU A 572 -22.21 -4.88 24.13
C GLU A 572 -22.24 -3.52 24.83
N LEU A 573 -21.14 -2.76 24.78
CA LEU A 573 -21.09 -1.39 25.28
C LEU A 573 -22.05 -0.47 24.55
N GLN A 574 -22.17 -0.61 23.23
CA GLN A 574 -23.11 0.18 22.43
C GLN A 574 -24.55 -0.15 22.78
N GLN A 575 -24.88 -1.41 23.08
CA GLN A 575 -26.22 -1.82 23.56
C GLN A 575 -26.52 -1.27 24.96
N ILE A 576 -25.54 -1.27 25.87
CA ILE A 576 -25.68 -0.75 27.23
C ILE A 576 -25.95 0.77 27.21
N PHE A 577 -25.27 1.51 26.32
CA PHE A 577 -25.38 2.96 26.22
C PHE A 577 -26.40 3.43 25.17
N SER A 578 -26.95 2.53 24.34
CA SER A 578 -28.08 2.87 23.50
C SER A 578 -29.25 3.25 24.38
N PRO A 579 -29.97 4.36 24.13
CA PRO A 579 -31.20 4.64 24.84
C PRO A 579 -32.12 3.43 24.60
N GLN A 580 -32.36 2.65 25.67
CA GLN A 580 -33.44 1.65 25.62
C GLN A 580 -34.68 2.41 25.20
N GLU A 581 -35.34 1.97 24.16
CA GLU A 581 -36.68 2.50 23.87
C GLU A 581 -37.47 2.40 25.18
N PRO A 582 -38.02 3.53 25.69
CA PRO A 582 -38.74 3.51 26.95
C PRO A 582 -39.84 2.46 26.86
N SER A 583 -39.95 1.64 27.87
CA SER A 583 -40.99 0.60 27.94
C SER A 583 -42.37 1.25 27.72
N PRO A 584 -43.36 0.52 27.28
CA PRO A 584 -44.73 1.09 27.16
C PRO A 584 -45.23 1.77 28.44
N ALA A 585 -44.74 1.32 29.60
CA ALA A 585 -45.03 1.95 30.90
C ALA A 585 -44.27 3.29 31.07
N ASP A 586 -42.99 3.37 30.66
CA ASP A 586 -42.22 4.61 30.72
C ASP A 586 -42.73 5.66 29.71
N LYS A 587 -43.20 5.22 28.51
CA LYS A 587 -43.84 6.10 27.52
C LYS A 587 -45.12 6.72 28.08
N LEU A 588 -45.90 5.95 28.86
CA LEU A 588 -47.11 6.44 29.55
C LEU A 588 -46.75 7.43 30.67
N GLU A 589 -45.69 7.18 31.43
CA GLU A 589 -45.26 8.09 32.51
C GLU A 589 -44.68 9.39 31.95
N ILE A 590 -43.93 9.35 30.85
CA ILE A 590 -43.38 10.53 30.16
C ILE A 590 -44.55 11.35 29.58
N ALA A 591 -45.49 10.70 28.89
CA ALA A 591 -46.69 11.38 28.38
C ALA A 591 -47.56 11.97 29.52
N GLY A 592 -47.64 11.29 30.69
CA GLY A 592 -48.31 11.83 31.87
C GLY A 592 -47.62 13.09 32.40
N LYS A 593 -46.30 13.11 32.47
CA LYS A 593 -45.53 14.28 32.92
C LYS A 593 -45.57 15.44 31.91
N GLU A 594 -45.59 15.14 30.60
CA GLU A 594 -45.80 16.17 29.57
C GLU A 594 -47.18 16.85 29.67
N ILE A 595 -48.25 16.06 29.87
CA ILE A 595 -49.60 16.58 30.09
C ILE A 595 -49.67 17.41 31.37
N GLU A 596 -49.00 17.02 32.43
CA GLU A 596 -48.93 17.77 33.70
C GLU A 596 -48.17 19.11 33.53
N LEU A 597 -47.11 19.11 32.74
CA LEU A 597 -46.31 20.29 32.38
C LEU A 597 -47.12 21.24 31.48
N GLU A 598 -47.90 20.72 30.56
CA GLU A 598 -48.80 21.51 29.72
C GLU A 598 -49.94 22.12 30.56
N LYS A 599 -50.51 21.36 31.47
CA LYS A 599 -51.52 21.90 32.42
C LYS A 599 -50.96 23.05 33.26
N LYS A 600 -49.74 22.91 33.82
CA LYS A 600 -49.10 23.99 34.57
C LYS A 600 -48.78 25.21 33.70
N LYS A 601 -48.42 25.01 32.41
CA LYS A 601 -48.24 26.12 31.48
C LYS A 601 -49.56 26.86 31.20
N ILE A 602 -50.67 26.13 31.10
CA ILE A 602 -52.02 26.72 30.91
C ILE A 602 -52.44 27.47 32.16
N GLU A 603 -52.21 26.90 33.36
CA GLU A 603 -52.56 27.60 34.64
C GLU A 603 -51.75 28.91 34.78
N LEU A 604 -50.43 28.89 34.47
CA LEU A 604 -49.61 30.10 34.49
C LEU A 604 -50.00 31.13 33.44
N ALA A 605 -50.49 30.69 32.29
CA ALA A 605 -51.04 31.60 31.27
C ALA A 605 -52.37 32.20 31.67
N ASP A 606 -53.24 31.44 32.37
CA ASP A 606 -54.48 31.96 32.93
C ASP A 606 -54.26 32.98 34.05
N GLU A 607 -53.28 32.75 34.95
CA GLU A 607 -52.89 33.73 35.98
C GLU A 607 -52.26 35.00 35.35
N GLU A 608 -51.42 34.87 34.26
CA GLU A 608 -50.91 36.05 33.56
C GLU A 608 -52.06 36.84 32.88
N ILE A 609 -53.10 36.18 32.33
CA ILE A 609 -54.27 36.82 31.73
C ILE A 609 -55.10 37.53 32.77
N GLU A 610 -55.28 36.94 33.97
CA GLU A 610 -55.99 37.54 35.06
C GLU A 610 -55.21 38.75 35.64
N PHE A 611 -53.90 38.66 35.74
CA PHE A 611 -53.06 39.79 36.13
C PHE A 611 -53.13 40.95 35.13
N GLU A 612 -53.08 40.68 33.82
CA GLU A 612 -53.20 41.70 32.78
C GLU A 612 -54.61 42.29 32.73
N LYS A 613 -55.64 41.50 32.96
CA LYS A 613 -57.07 42.01 33.13
C LYS A 613 -57.18 42.98 34.30
N ASN A 614 -56.63 42.63 35.46
CA ASN A 614 -56.62 43.48 36.66
C ASN A 614 -55.81 44.74 36.41
N LYS A 615 -54.71 44.70 35.65
CA LYS A 615 -53.91 45.85 35.25
C LYS A 615 -54.70 46.79 34.32
N VAL A 616 -55.42 46.22 33.35
CA VAL A 616 -56.26 46.96 32.43
C VAL A 616 -57.47 47.59 33.19
N GLU A 617 -58.02 46.92 34.20
CA GLU A 617 -59.08 47.47 35.06
C GLU A 617 -58.62 48.64 35.94
N LEU A 618 -57.39 48.53 36.49
CA LEU A 618 -56.66 49.60 37.20
C LEU A 618 -56.34 50.81 36.29
N GLN A 619 -55.93 50.57 35.05
CA GLN A 619 -55.74 51.62 34.07
C GLN A 619 -57.06 52.27 33.62
N LYS A 620 -58.14 51.51 33.46
CA LYS A 620 -59.50 52.03 33.20
C LYS A 620 -60.04 53.01 34.29
N SER A 621 -59.64 52.75 35.53
CA SER A 621 -60.00 53.63 36.65
C SER A 621 -59.21 54.96 36.68
N GLN A 622 -58.05 55.05 35.99
CA GLN A 622 -57.18 56.23 36.00
C GLN A 622 -57.27 57.11 34.75
N VAL A 623 -57.88 56.64 33.63
CA VAL A 623 -57.96 57.35 32.36
C VAL A 623 -59.40 57.55 31.92
N LYS A 624 -59.80 58.84 31.71
CA LYS A 624 -61.12 59.23 31.24
C LYS A 624 -61.34 59.19 29.73
N ASP A 625 -60.37 58.74 28.92
CA ASP A 625 -60.51 58.70 27.45
C ASP A 625 -60.68 57.26 26.92
N VAL A 626 -61.82 56.99 26.32
CA VAL A 626 -62.22 55.62 25.82
C VAL A 626 -61.35 55.15 24.68
N ASP A 627 -60.79 56.00 23.80
CA ASP A 627 -60.03 55.65 22.65
C ASP A 627 -58.64 55.12 23.02
N LEU A 628 -58.02 55.69 24.06
CA LEU A 628 -56.70 55.23 24.53
C LEU A 628 -56.74 53.86 25.20
N ILE A 629 -57.84 53.53 25.83
CA ILE A 629 -58.11 52.25 26.51
C ILE A 629 -58.21 51.11 25.47
N THR A 630 -58.84 51.40 24.33
CA THR A 630 -59.05 50.38 23.27
C THR A 630 -57.74 50.03 22.58
N GLU A 631 -56.86 51.02 22.36
CA GLU A 631 -55.55 50.80 21.75
C GLU A 631 -54.60 50.01 22.69
N VAL A 632 -54.58 50.28 23.95
CA VAL A 632 -53.79 49.56 24.96
C VAL A 632 -54.26 48.13 25.13
N ALA A 633 -55.57 47.87 25.11
CA ALA A 633 -56.11 46.54 25.19
C ALA A 633 -55.85 45.70 23.96
N GLN A 634 -55.88 46.27 22.76
CA GLN A 634 -55.51 45.57 21.53
C GLN A 634 -53.99 45.20 21.49
N LYS A 635 -53.07 46.10 21.89
CA LYS A 635 -51.63 45.83 21.99
C LYS A 635 -51.33 44.75 23.04
N ALA A 636 -52.05 44.72 24.18
CA ALA A 636 -51.87 43.69 25.20
C ALA A 636 -52.29 42.30 24.69
N VAL A 637 -53.42 42.19 23.98
CA VAL A 637 -53.89 40.93 23.39
C VAL A 637 -52.95 40.42 22.30
N ILE A 638 -52.45 41.28 21.42
CA ILE A 638 -51.46 40.92 20.39
C ILE A 638 -50.16 40.41 21.00
N ASN A 639 -49.67 41.04 22.08
CA ASN A 639 -48.45 40.58 22.78
C ASN A 639 -48.63 39.19 23.44
N ILE A 640 -49.77 38.92 24.01
CA ILE A 640 -50.11 37.62 24.60
C ILE A 640 -50.19 36.53 23.51
N LEU A 641 -50.86 36.83 22.40
CA LEU A 641 -50.94 35.88 21.26
C LEU A 641 -49.60 35.60 20.62
N ASN A 642 -48.68 36.57 20.54
CA ASN A 642 -47.31 36.39 20.11
C ASN A 642 -46.48 35.53 21.10
N LYS A 643 -46.62 35.73 22.41
CA LYS A 643 -45.97 34.91 23.44
C LYS A 643 -46.47 33.46 23.47
N LEU A 644 -47.69 33.22 23.13
CA LEU A 644 -48.32 31.90 23.06
C LEU A 644 -48.06 31.19 21.71
N GLY A 645 -47.37 31.84 20.76
CA GLY A 645 -47.03 31.24 19.47
C GLY A 645 -48.25 30.93 18.58
N MET A 646 -49.38 31.59 18.82
CA MET A 646 -50.65 31.36 18.11
C MET A 646 -50.87 32.25 16.88
N LEU A 647 -49.89 33.13 16.53
CA LEU A 647 -49.93 33.91 15.30
C LEU A 647 -48.78 33.50 14.39
N PRO A 648 -49.02 33.23 13.11
CA PRO A 648 -47.94 32.95 12.16
C PRO A 648 -47.09 34.24 12.00
N THR A 649 -45.76 34.09 12.17
CA THR A 649 -44.79 35.12 11.86
C THR A 649 -44.89 35.49 10.37
N ARG A 650 -45.53 36.60 10.07
CA ARG A 650 -45.39 37.28 8.78
C ARG A 650 -44.14 38.17 8.92
N GLU A 651 -43.12 37.80 8.19
CA GLU A 651 -42.01 38.73 7.89
C GLU A 651 -42.59 39.98 7.21
N LEU A 652 -42.48 41.10 7.88
CA LEU A 652 -42.62 42.41 7.25
C LEU A 652 -41.25 42.80 6.75
N SER A 653 -41.07 42.62 5.44
CA SER A 653 -40.07 43.40 4.69
C SER A 653 -40.57 44.85 4.66
N ASP A 654 -39.79 45.71 5.29
CA ASP A 654 -39.28 47.01 4.78
C ASP A 654 -38.16 47.47 5.69
#